data_020c2468bc5377297d5aafab7382ab1c
#
_entry.id   020c2468bc5377297d5aafab7382ab1c
#
_cell.length_a   1.000
_cell.length_b   1.000
_cell.length_c   1.000
_cell.angle_alpha   90.00
_cell.angle_beta   90.00
_cell.angle_gamma   90.00
#
_symmetry.space_group_name_H-M   'P 1'
#
loop_
_entity.id
_entity.type
_entity.pdbx_description
1 polymer ?
#
loop_
_entity_poly.entity_id
_entity_poly.type
_entity_poly.pdbx_seq_one_letter_code
_entity_poly.pdbx_strand_id
1 'polypeptide(L)'
;MKNWSKIAIKSIVFLVLLFKSQITLSNELPIDPSIQKGTFENGLTYYIKENSKPENKAELRLVIKAGSMMEEDHQRGLAHLLEHVAFNGSKNFPKNSIDEYFNSIGLNLGSHFNAFTGFDTTSYEIEIPTDVDQALDQGLLFLSDIIKNLDLTDESFEKERKIVEEEILSDLTAGTKYSDLFLGELLQGSRYPQRLPRGDLEVIRNFKSQDVKDFYNLWYQPENIGLMIVGDFKKEEVFKIIEKYFSKIPNQKFNKQIDFTVPDYTEDKFLRYQDEKEDQIEFSIYKKNEFKKLDTKENYRFNILRGLTYDIFQKRLDEITYSNDPEFITGVIGNFGFSKNDEFEYFLIRLTEDNIGRGIKKLYTELERVSKFGFNITELEEAKKRFLILSEDDLLESKSTTSLTYVNEFERNFTKDEMISGMEYELELDRELVPTITLDQINQYFLSIINEQSKFIEIKSPPNVENLPTLEEIKTIQSSVLNDEIEPYQSEKLQKLQINEDLKGSKIIKRSRIQNTGVQKFILENGVTVYLKPTDFEENVIYFKSRSDGGYSTADMNNFPTAKYTDEILSLADIGNLKKVDLRKQYPRKSLNVYPIITHLEEGIDGYSTNQFLEEMFMLIYQNFYNLKFDEKTVENFKLEKINEYINSSQDPQFEFNKNFYEEYYNKHPRTLYPDKEFLEKITHEKAVSFYKDRFEDAEDFVFVFVGDFEVNQIEPLIEKYIGSLKITNREESFIDHKIRFKENYKLFSYEEENPLNLNHIRFYNGYFKNTLKNRFKLYFIEDILDSMLMDQVREEKNLVYSISASSYDATKYPVETYSFIINYATSIKNEQKVNEEIKQVIKKFINNNYENGKFENVKKTLLSEHVVNLKDNIFWMDLISQYHSYGEPISRINYIDEIINSISRKELSKFAKKIFTEDYLKIVEKLKEK
;
A
#
# COMPACT_ATOMS: atom_id res chain seq x y z
N MET A 1 60.94 -52.67 -1.78
CA MET A 1 59.71 -52.33 -1.01
C MET A 1 59.59 -50.85 -0.58
N LYS A 2 60.60 -50.00 -0.65
CA LYS A 2 60.52 -48.55 -0.23
C LYS A 2 59.98 -47.59 -1.30
N ASN A 3 59.74 -48.01 -2.56
CA ASN A 3 59.29 -47.12 -3.61
C ASN A 3 57.75 -47.22 -3.84
N TRP A 4 57.09 -48.27 -3.37
CA TRP A 4 55.64 -48.46 -3.52
C TRP A 4 54.86 -47.69 -2.48
N SER A 5 55.42 -47.47 -1.29
CA SER A 5 54.72 -46.66 -0.27
C SER A 5 54.65 -45.13 -0.58
N LYS A 6 55.68 -44.63 -1.31
CA LYS A 6 55.67 -43.20 -1.73
C LYS A 6 54.74 -42.91 -2.89
N ILE A 7 54.46 -43.89 -3.77
CA ILE A 7 53.46 -43.75 -4.85
C ILE A 7 52.03 -43.85 -4.29
N ALA A 8 51.76 -44.78 -3.39
CA ALA A 8 50.47 -44.92 -2.74
C ALA A 8 50.11 -43.68 -1.89
N ILE A 9 51.09 -43.12 -1.16
CA ILE A 9 50.84 -41.89 -0.39
C ILE A 9 50.61 -40.68 -1.31
N LYS A 10 51.34 -40.54 -2.42
CA LYS A 10 51.09 -39.47 -3.39
C LYS A 10 49.75 -39.62 -4.12
N SER A 11 49.32 -40.85 -4.42
CA SER A 11 48.02 -41.11 -5.04
C SER A 11 46.86 -40.87 -4.07
N ILE A 12 47.00 -41.19 -2.79
CA ILE A 12 46.01 -40.89 -1.75
C ILE A 12 45.92 -39.39 -1.49
N VAL A 13 47.04 -38.67 -1.43
CA VAL A 13 47.09 -37.21 -1.28
C VAL A 13 46.50 -36.51 -2.53
N PHE A 14 46.73 -37.05 -3.73
CA PHE A 14 46.15 -36.53 -4.97
C PHE A 14 44.65 -36.84 -5.08
N LEU A 15 44.16 -38.00 -4.61
CA LEU A 15 42.75 -38.33 -4.48
C LEU A 15 42.05 -37.48 -3.40
N VAL A 16 42.69 -37.22 -2.27
CA VAL A 16 42.15 -36.33 -1.22
C VAL A 16 42.15 -34.87 -1.68
N LEU A 17 43.09 -34.43 -2.49
CA LEU A 17 43.08 -33.11 -3.13
C LEU A 17 42.07 -33.01 -4.26
N LEU A 18 41.83 -34.09 -5.02
CA LEU A 18 40.73 -34.13 -6.01
C LEU A 18 39.32 -34.20 -5.35
N PHE A 19 39.20 -34.89 -4.23
CA PHE A 19 37.94 -34.84 -3.44
C PHE A 19 37.74 -33.51 -2.70
N LYS A 20 38.82 -32.79 -2.33
CA LYS A 20 38.70 -31.43 -1.80
C LYS A 20 38.42 -30.36 -2.87
N SER A 21 38.72 -30.65 -4.14
CA SER A 21 38.42 -29.74 -5.25
C SER A 21 37.05 -29.96 -5.91
N GLN A 22 36.22 -30.90 -5.42
CA GLN A 22 34.83 -31.11 -5.89
C GLN A 22 33.77 -30.87 -4.83
N ILE A 23 34.15 -30.26 -3.71
CA ILE A 23 33.18 -29.66 -2.78
C ILE A 23 33.55 -28.18 -2.66
N THR A 24 33.53 -27.45 -3.74
CA THR A 24 32.93 -26.11 -3.73
C THR A 24 31.43 -26.37 -3.69
N LEU A 25 30.89 -26.58 -2.51
CA LEU A 25 29.48 -26.27 -2.26
C LEU A 25 29.30 -24.86 -2.82
N SER A 26 28.47 -24.72 -3.85
CA SER A 26 27.99 -23.45 -4.30
C SER A 26 27.41 -22.77 -3.04
N ASN A 27 27.97 -21.63 -2.67
CA ASN A 27 27.44 -20.82 -1.57
C ASN A 27 26.08 -20.20 -1.94
N GLU A 28 25.65 -20.43 -3.18
CA GLU A 28 24.35 -19.97 -3.71
C GLU A 28 23.21 -20.73 -3.06
N LEU A 29 22.16 -20.02 -2.72
CA LEU A 29 20.95 -20.57 -2.14
C LEU A 29 20.17 -21.37 -3.20
N PRO A 30 19.49 -22.46 -2.82
CA PRO A 30 18.71 -23.27 -3.76
C PRO A 30 17.50 -22.51 -4.29
N ILE A 31 17.01 -22.92 -5.44
CA ILE A 31 15.73 -22.46 -5.98
C ILE A 31 14.62 -23.40 -5.46
N ASP A 32 13.46 -22.85 -5.07
CA ASP A 32 12.28 -23.62 -4.72
C ASP A 32 11.95 -24.64 -5.84
N PRO A 33 11.88 -25.95 -5.53
CA PRO A 33 11.64 -27.01 -6.54
C PRO A 33 10.29 -26.87 -7.28
N SER A 34 9.34 -26.11 -6.76
CA SER A 34 8.07 -25.84 -7.43
C SER A 34 8.22 -24.86 -8.60
N ILE A 35 9.31 -24.09 -8.64
CA ILE A 35 9.60 -23.10 -9.68
C ILE A 35 10.36 -23.74 -10.83
N GLN A 36 9.85 -23.60 -12.05
CA GLN A 36 10.59 -23.95 -13.26
C GLN A 36 11.28 -22.69 -13.81
N LYS A 37 12.54 -22.49 -13.44
CA LYS A 37 13.40 -21.44 -14.00
C LYS A 37 14.32 -22.00 -15.08
N GLY A 38 14.48 -21.29 -16.19
CA GLY A 38 15.40 -21.67 -17.26
C GLY A 38 15.75 -20.52 -18.18
N THR A 39 16.67 -20.77 -19.12
CA THR A 39 17.09 -19.79 -20.12
C THR A 39 17.07 -20.46 -21.49
N PHE A 40 16.41 -19.84 -22.47
CA PHE A 40 16.43 -20.32 -23.86
C PHE A 40 17.80 -20.06 -24.51
N GLU A 41 18.10 -20.77 -25.63
CA GLU A 41 19.33 -20.61 -26.37
C GLU A 41 19.59 -19.16 -26.84
N ASN A 42 18.55 -18.36 -27.03
CA ASN A 42 18.63 -16.95 -27.38
C ASN A 42 18.93 -16.02 -26.18
N GLY A 43 19.04 -16.55 -24.96
CA GLY A 43 19.36 -15.81 -23.75
C GLY A 43 18.17 -15.35 -22.90
N LEU A 44 16.92 -15.47 -23.37
CA LEU A 44 15.73 -15.10 -22.61
C LEU A 44 15.56 -16.03 -21.39
N THR A 45 15.43 -15.43 -20.22
CA THR A 45 15.17 -16.15 -18.96
C THR A 45 13.68 -16.25 -18.69
N TYR A 46 13.20 -17.41 -18.24
CA TYR A 46 11.80 -17.61 -17.90
C TYR A 46 11.61 -18.24 -16.51
N TYR A 47 10.46 -17.92 -15.89
CA TYR A 47 10.00 -18.46 -14.62
C TYR A 47 8.57 -18.92 -14.78
N ILE A 48 8.27 -20.16 -14.36
CA ILE A 48 6.91 -20.73 -14.39
C ILE A 48 6.63 -21.35 -13.03
N LYS A 49 5.49 -20.98 -12.42
CA LYS A 49 5.01 -21.59 -11.18
C LYS A 49 3.50 -21.80 -11.25
N GLU A 50 3.03 -22.99 -10.89
CA GLU A 50 1.61 -23.25 -10.69
C GLU A 50 1.18 -22.67 -9.35
N ASN A 51 0.14 -21.85 -9.33
CA ASN A 51 -0.47 -21.29 -8.13
C ASN A 51 -1.96 -21.01 -8.37
N SER A 52 -2.81 -21.51 -7.48
CA SER A 52 -4.27 -21.34 -7.61
C SER A 52 -4.83 -20.20 -6.75
N LYS A 53 -4.00 -19.22 -6.41
CA LYS A 53 -4.39 -18.04 -5.63
C LYS A 53 -4.12 -16.76 -6.44
N PRO A 54 -5.18 -16.14 -7.04
CA PRO A 54 -6.57 -16.61 -7.15
C PRO A 54 -6.76 -17.75 -8.17
N GLU A 55 -7.84 -18.55 -7.99
CA GLU A 55 -8.22 -19.58 -8.96
C GLU A 55 -8.63 -19.00 -10.31
N ASN A 56 -8.38 -19.75 -11.38
CA ASN A 56 -8.72 -19.39 -12.76
C ASN A 56 -8.05 -18.10 -13.27
N LYS A 57 -6.94 -17.68 -12.68
CA LYS A 57 -6.17 -16.52 -13.10
C LYS A 57 -4.68 -16.83 -13.21
N ALA A 58 -3.99 -16.08 -14.04
CA ALA A 58 -2.53 -16.11 -14.15
C ALA A 58 -1.99 -14.68 -14.29
N GLU A 59 -0.85 -14.45 -13.65
CA GLU A 59 -0.03 -13.25 -13.77
C GLU A 59 1.07 -13.51 -14.80
N LEU A 60 1.12 -12.66 -15.80
CA LEU A 60 2.14 -12.65 -16.84
C LEU A 60 2.94 -11.36 -16.71
N ARG A 61 4.26 -11.48 -16.62
CA ARG A 61 5.13 -10.30 -16.59
C ARG A 61 6.30 -10.47 -17.53
N LEU A 62 6.53 -9.46 -18.37
CA LEU A 62 7.71 -9.34 -19.22
C LEU A 62 8.57 -8.21 -18.68
N VAL A 63 9.75 -8.52 -18.18
CA VAL A 63 10.69 -7.53 -17.63
C VAL A 63 11.87 -7.37 -18.56
N ILE A 64 12.16 -6.16 -18.94
CA ILE A 64 13.29 -5.79 -19.78
C ILE A 64 14.30 -5.03 -18.92
N LYS A 65 15.55 -5.49 -18.84
CA LYS A 65 16.66 -4.79 -18.16
C LYS A 65 17.09 -3.56 -18.95
N ALA A 66 16.12 -2.70 -19.24
CA ALA A 66 16.32 -1.42 -19.90
C ALA A 66 15.27 -0.42 -19.39
N GLY A 67 15.74 0.67 -18.85
CA GLY A 67 14.95 1.80 -18.38
C GLY A 67 15.66 3.12 -18.76
N SER A 68 15.35 4.18 -18.05
CA SER A 68 15.86 5.52 -18.36
C SER A 68 17.40 5.66 -18.25
N MET A 69 18.06 4.85 -17.41
CA MET A 69 19.52 4.84 -17.30
C MET A 69 20.23 4.40 -18.58
N MET A 70 19.55 3.66 -19.46
CA MET A 70 20.08 3.19 -20.74
C MET A 70 20.02 4.24 -21.84
N GLU A 71 19.30 5.34 -21.65
CA GLU A 71 19.12 6.39 -22.64
C GLU A 71 20.37 7.25 -22.83
N GLU A 72 20.61 7.68 -24.05
CA GLU A 72 21.56 8.77 -24.35
C GLU A 72 20.90 10.13 -24.07
N ASP A 73 21.70 11.22 -24.10
CA ASP A 73 21.18 12.56 -23.79
C ASP A 73 20.03 13.00 -24.70
N HIS A 74 20.04 12.59 -25.97
CA HIS A 74 19.00 12.88 -26.95
C HIS A 74 17.83 11.89 -26.92
N GLN A 75 17.86 10.90 -25.99
CA GLN A 75 16.86 9.85 -25.84
C GLN A 75 16.10 9.92 -24.50
N ARG A 76 16.35 10.95 -23.67
CA ARG A 76 15.72 11.05 -22.33
C ARG A 76 14.20 11.08 -22.40
N GLY A 77 13.56 10.02 -21.90
CA GLY A 77 12.13 9.76 -21.94
C GLY A 77 11.67 8.80 -23.03
N LEU A 78 12.59 8.29 -23.90
CA LEU A 78 12.20 7.36 -24.95
C LEU A 78 11.93 5.94 -24.45
N ALA A 79 12.49 5.53 -23.31
CA ALA A 79 12.13 4.27 -22.65
C ALA A 79 10.64 4.29 -22.25
N HIS A 80 10.19 5.38 -21.63
CA HIS A 80 8.79 5.60 -21.24
C HIS A 80 7.86 5.75 -22.46
N LEU A 81 8.27 6.55 -23.45
CA LEU A 81 7.50 6.65 -24.70
C LEU A 81 7.31 5.28 -25.38
N LEU A 82 8.35 4.44 -25.37
CA LEU A 82 8.29 3.10 -25.97
C LEU A 82 7.34 2.16 -25.21
N GLU A 83 7.24 2.32 -23.91
CA GLU A 83 6.25 1.64 -23.07
C GLU A 83 4.82 1.94 -23.54
N HIS A 84 4.47 3.20 -23.75
CA HIS A 84 3.18 3.61 -24.31
C HIS A 84 2.95 3.05 -25.72
N VAL A 85 3.96 3.13 -26.58
CA VAL A 85 3.88 2.63 -27.97
C VAL A 85 3.59 1.13 -28.03
N ALA A 86 3.98 0.36 -27.02
CA ALA A 86 3.75 -1.09 -26.98
C ALA A 86 2.26 -1.47 -27.03
N PHE A 87 1.36 -0.60 -26.59
CA PHE A 87 -0.09 -0.82 -26.61
C PHE A 87 -0.78 -0.32 -27.88
N ASN A 88 -0.11 0.46 -28.73
CA ASN A 88 -0.72 1.01 -29.94
C ASN A 88 -0.88 0.00 -31.10
N GLY A 89 -0.06 -1.03 -31.10
CA GLY A 89 -0.16 -2.08 -32.10
C GLY A 89 1.13 -2.86 -32.31
N SER A 90 0.95 -4.06 -32.79
CA SER A 90 2.03 -4.96 -33.16
C SER A 90 1.65 -5.78 -34.41
N LYS A 91 2.57 -6.60 -34.85
CA LYS A 91 2.35 -7.48 -36.03
C LYS A 91 1.12 -8.35 -35.90
N ASN A 92 0.89 -8.96 -34.73
CA ASN A 92 -0.24 -9.87 -34.51
C ASN A 92 -1.47 -9.13 -33.95
N PHE A 93 -1.30 -7.97 -33.38
CA PHE A 93 -2.35 -7.11 -32.82
C PHE A 93 -2.26 -5.70 -33.42
N PRO A 94 -2.72 -5.50 -34.68
CA PRO A 94 -2.66 -4.18 -35.33
C PRO A 94 -3.65 -3.21 -34.69
N LYS A 95 -3.25 -1.94 -34.52
CA LYS A 95 -4.08 -0.78 -34.12
C LYS A 95 -5.15 -1.08 -33.04
N ASN A 96 -4.83 -0.91 -31.79
CA ASN A 96 -5.77 -1.06 -30.65
C ASN A 96 -6.49 -2.43 -30.56
N SER A 97 -6.20 -3.39 -31.45
CA SER A 97 -6.88 -4.70 -31.41
C SER A 97 -6.57 -5.53 -30.17
N ILE A 98 -5.49 -5.22 -29.45
CA ILE A 98 -5.18 -5.84 -28.17
C ILE A 98 -6.13 -5.37 -27.07
N ASP A 99 -6.42 -4.07 -27.02
CA ASP A 99 -7.37 -3.49 -26.08
C ASP A 99 -8.79 -4.04 -26.33
N GLU A 100 -9.20 -4.11 -27.63
CA GLU A 100 -10.46 -4.70 -28.01
C GLU A 100 -10.54 -6.19 -27.59
N TYR A 101 -9.46 -6.95 -27.77
CA TYR A 101 -9.40 -8.34 -27.35
C TYR A 101 -9.47 -8.48 -25.83
N PHE A 102 -8.63 -7.76 -25.08
CA PHE A 102 -8.62 -7.83 -23.62
C PHE A 102 -9.95 -7.36 -23.03
N ASN A 103 -10.51 -6.27 -23.52
CA ASN A 103 -11.85 -5.84 -23.12
C ASN A 103 -12.94 -6.91 -23.40
N SER A 104 -12.81 -7.68 -24.49
CA SER A 104 -13.78 -8.73 -24.85
C SER A 104 -13.80 -9.90 -23.86
N ILE A 105 -12.69 -10.11 -23.14
CA ILE A 105 -12.55 -11.13 -22.10
C ILE A 105 -12.63 -10.55 -20.67
N GLY A 106 -13.00 -9.26 -20.54
CA GLY A 106 -13.24 -8.61 -19.25
C GLY A 106 -12.01 -7.95 -18.61
N LEU A 107 -10.92 -7.76 -19.36
CA LEU A 107 -9.71 -7.09 -18.89
C LEU A 107 -9.68 -5.63 -19.32
N ASN A 108 -9.31 -4.73 -18.42
CA ASN A 108 -9.21 -3.29 -18.68
C ASN A 108 -7.78 -2.79 -18.47
N LEU A 109 -7.35 -1.83 -19.30
CA LEU A 109 -6.08 -1.15 -19.14
C LEU A 109 -6.03 -0.43 -17.78
N GLY A 110 -4.89 -0.49 -17.13
CA GLY A 110 -4.65 0.08 -15.80
C GLY A 110 -5.04 -0.84 -14.64
N SER A 111 -6.13 -1.63 -14.78
CA SER A 111 -6.58 -2.54 -13.72
C SER A 111 -6.06 -3.96 -13.86
N HIS A 112 -6.02 -4.49 -15.09
CA HIS A 112 -5.67 -5.89 -15.36
C HIS A 112 -4.43 -6.04 -16.26
N PHE A 113 -4.12 -5.02 -17.04
CA PHE A 113 -2.87 -4.95 -17.78
C PHE A 113 -2.31 -3.54 -17.74
N ASN A 114 -1.00 -3.45 -17.55
CA ASN A 114 -0.30 -2.20 -17.34
C ASN A 114 1.16 -2.33 -17.76
N ALA A 115 1.91 -1.23 -17.73
CA ALA A 115 3.35 -1.25 -17.86
C ALA A 115 3.96 -0.16 -16.97
N PHE A 116 5.26 -0.27 -16.74
CA PHE A 116 5.99 0.64 -15.89
C PHE A 116 7.43 0.78 -16.36
N THR A 117 7.91 2.02 -16.45
CA THR A 117 9.32 2.34 -16.75
C THR A 117 10.03 2.91 -15.53
N GLY A 118 11.06 2.19 -15.06
CA GLY A 118 11.95 2.62 -14.00
C GLY A 118 13.30 3.13 -14.53
N PHE A 119 14.25 3.32 -13.61
CA PHE A 119 15.62 3.66 -13.97
C PHE A 119 16.31 2.53 -14.75
N ASP A 120 16.16 1.29 -14.29
CA ASP A 120 16.93 0.14 -14.73
C ASP A 120 16.14 -0.85 -15.56
N THR A 121 14.80 -0.78 -15.50
CA THR A 121 13.88 -1.76 -16.10
C THR A 121 12.65 -1.10 -16.69
N THR A 122 12.07 -1.79 -17.69
CA THR A 122 10.68 -1.60 -18.13
C THR A 122 9.95 -2.93 -17.97
N SER A 123 8.78 -2.94 -17.33
CA SER A 123 7.94 -4.13 -17.14
C SER A 123 6.59 -3.97 -17.79
N TYR A 124 6.05 -5.09 -18.32
CA TYR A 124 4.71 -5.20 -18.88
C TYR A 124 3.98 -6.30 -18.13
N GLU A 125 2.80 -5.99 -17.62
CA GLU A 125 2.04 -6.83 -16.69
C GLU A 125 0.66 -7.14 -17.23
N ILE A 126 0.21 -8.39 -17.10
CA ILE A 126 -1.12 -8.83 -17.51
C ILE A 126 -1.65 -9.84 -16.49
N GLU A 127 -2.76 -9.53 -15.82
CA GLU A 127 -3.58 -10.52 -15.14
C GLU A 127 -4.55 -11.13 -16.15
N ILE A 128 -4.52 -12.45 -16.39
CA ILE A 128 -5.30 -13.09 -17.44
C ILE A 128 -6.15 -14.24 -16.90
N PRO A 129 -7.43 -14.40 -17.34
CA PRO A 129 -8.26 -15.52 -16.95
C PRO A 129 -7.77 -16.80 -17.63
N THR A 130 -7.61 -17.90 -16.87
CA THR A 130 -7.17 -19.20 -17.38
C THR A 130 -8.31 -20.11 -17.79
N ASP A 131 -9.55 -19.78 -17.42
CA ASP A 131 -10.77 -20.48 -17.79
C ASP A 131 -11.41 -19.97 -19.10
N VAL A 132 -10.84 -18.90 -19.69
CA VAL A 132 -11.23 -18.38 -21.01
C VAL A 132 -10.34 -19.00 -22.09
N ASP A 133 -10.97 -19.64 -23.07
CA ASP A 133 -10.25 -20.32 -24.15
C ASP A 133 -9.29 -19.38 -24.90
N GLN A 134 -8.06 -19.81 -25.11
CA GLN A 134 -6.97 -19.08 -25.77
C GLN A 134 -6.48 -17.79 -25.06
N ALA A 135 -7.06 -17.38 -23.94
CA ALA A 135 -6.65 -16.13 -23.30
C ALA A 135 -5.15 -16.12 -22.95
N LEU A 136 -4.66 -17.18 -22.32
CA LEU A 136 -3.24 -17.33 -21.97
C LEU A 136 -2.32 -17.37 -23.21
N ASP A 137 -2.72 -18.04 -24.30
CA ASP A 137 -1.95 -18.09 -25.57
C ASP A 137 -1.86 -16.68 -26.20
N GLN A 138 -2.95 -15.92 -26.21
CA GLN A 138 -2.99 -14.56 -26.77
C GLN A 138 -2.21 -13.57 -25.91
N GLY A 139 -2.30 -13.63 -24.58
CA GLY A 139 -1.51 -12.79 -23.67
C GLY A 139 0.00 -13.02 -23.86
N LEU A 140 0.42 -14.29 -23.95
CA LEU A 140 1.83 -14.64 -24.20
C LEU A 140 2.28 -14.26 -25.62
N LEU A 141 1.41 -14.38 -26.62
CA LEU A 141 1.69 -13.90 -27.97
C LEU A 141 1.91 -12.39 -27.99
N PHE A 142 1.06 -11.61 -27.30
CA PHE A 142 1.21 -10.18 -27.19
C PHE A 142 2.54 -9.79 -26.53
N LEU A 143 2.89 -10.40 -25.39
CA LEU A 143 4.18 -10.14 -24.73
C LEU A 143 5.37 -10.50 -25.64
N SER A 144 5.25 -11.52 -26.50
CA SER A 144 6.30 -11.85 -27.47
C SER A 144 6.44 -10.79 -28.58
N ASP A 145 5.33 -10.16 -28.98
CA ASP A 145 5.34 -9.09 -29.98
C ASP A 145 6.04 -7.82 -29.45
N ILE A 146 5.95 -7.54 -28.16
CA ILE A 146 6.64 -6.40 -27.54
C ILE A 146 8.16 -6.49 -27.79
N ILE A 147 8.73 -7.67 -27.86
CA ILE A 147 10.20 -7.85 -28.00
C ILE A 147 10.69 -7.48 -29.40
N LYS A 148 9.98 -7.85 -30.46
CA LYS A 148 10.49 -7.71 -31.86
C LYS A 148 9.47 -7.31 -32.91
N ASN A 149 8.23 -7.14 -32.59
CA ASN A 149 7.15 -6.97 -33.55
C ASN A 149 6.28 -5.74 -33.32
N LEU A 150 6.73 -4.74 -32.51
CA LEU A 150 5.99 -3.49 -32.29
C LEU A 150 5.86 -2.70 -33.61
N ASP A 151 4.73 -2.01 -33.76
CA ASP A 151 4.45 -1.13 -34.88
C ASP A 151 5.09 0.27 -34.63
N LEU A 152 6.40 0.38 -34.92
CA LEU A 152 7.21 1.55 -34.70
C LEU A 152 7.09 2.53 -35.87
N THR A 153 5.90 3.14 -36.07
CA THR A 153 5.60 4.11 -37.11
C THR A 153 5.66 5.55 -36.60
N ASP A 154 5.84 6.48 -37.53
CA ASP A 154 5.80 7.90 -37.18
C ASP A 154 4.41 8.30 -36.65
N GLU A 155 3.31 7.69 -37.13
CA GLU A 155 1.95 7.92 -36.65
C GLU A 155 1.81 7.48 -35.18
N SER A 156 2.31 6.29 -34.82
CA SER A 156 2.31 5.77 -33.45
C SER A 156 3.11 6.69 -32.52
N PHE A 157 4.30 7.12 -32.93
CA PHE A 157 5.13 8.01 -32.12
C PHE A 157 4.50 9.40 -31.92
N GLU A 158 3.89 9.99 -32.95
CA GLU A 158 3.25 11.30 -32.81
C GLU A 158 1.96 11.26 -31.97
N LYS A 159 1.26 10.12 -31.95
CA LYS A 159 0.14 9.91 -31.03
C LYS A 159 0.63 9.94 -29.57
N GLU A 160 1.60 9.11 -29.24
CA GLU A 160 2.08 8.95 -27.87
C GLU A 160 2.95 10.12 -27.40
N ARG A 161 3.67 10.80 -28.28
CA ARG A 161 4.40 12.05 -27.95
C ARG A 161 3.53 13.04 -27.19
N LYS A 162 2.29 13.25 -27.64
CA LYS A 162 1.36 14.21 -27.01
C LYS A 162 0.87 13.74 -25.65
N ILE A 163 0.65 12.43 -25.51
CA ILE A 163 0.20 11.83 -24.25
C ILE A 163 1.31 11.94 -23.20
N VAL A 164 2.54 11.52 -23.56
CA VAL A 164 3.71 11.61 -22.67
C VAL A 164 4.06 13.08 -22.37
N GLU A 165 3.91 14.01 -23.32
CA GLU A 165 4.09 15.45 -23.06
C GLU A 165 3.10 15.94 -21.98
N GLU A 166 1.81 15.63 -22.12
CA GLU A 166 0.77 16.01 -21.14
C GLU A 166 1.00 15.34 -19.78
N GLU A 167 1.49 14.09 -19.75
CA GLU A 167 1.84 13.38 -18.53
C GLU A 167 3.01 14.05 -17.80
N ILE A 168 4.12 14.32 -18.48
CA ILE A 168 5.26 15.06 -17.90
C ILE A 168 4.80 16.39 -17.33
N LEU A 169 3.93 17.11 -18.03
CA LEU A 169 3.41 18.39 -17.58
C LEU A 169 2.51 18.24 -16.35
N SER A 170 1.73 17.17 -16.25
CA SER A 170 0.88 16.89 -15.09
C SER A 170 1.68 16.47 -13.86
N ASP A 171 2.82 15.83 -14.10
CA ASP A 171 3.72 15.38 -13.03
C ASP A 171 4.57 16.51 -12.42
N LEU A 172 4.68 17.66 -13.07
CA LEU A 172 5.47 18.80 -12.56
C LEU A 172 4.75 19.49 -11.39
N THR A 173 4.55 18.75 -10.31
CA THR A 173 3.98 19.21 -9.05
C THR A 173 5.08 19.68 -8.08
N ALA A 174 4.69 20.22 -6.93
CA ALA A 174 5.66 20.53 -5.87
C ALA A 174 6.34 19.27 -5.33
N GLY A 175 5.58 18.14 -5.20
CA GLY A 175 6.14 16.87 -4.76
C GLY A 175 7.21 16.31 -5.71
N THR A 176 7.03 16.44 -7.02
CA THR A 176 8.06 16.03 -8.00
C THR A 176 9.27 16.97 -7.99
N LYS A 177 9.07 18.28 -7.76
CA LYS A 177 10.20 19.22 -7.58
C LYS A 177 11.05 18.84 -6.36
N TYR A 178 10.41 18.51 -5.26
CA TYR A 178 11.13 18.00 -4.07
C TYR A 178 11.89 16.71 -4.41
N SER A 179 11.22 15.72 -5.04
CA SER A 179 11.88 14.47 -5.41
C SER A 179 13.08 14.67 -6.32
N ASP A 180 13.00 15.60 -7.27
CA ASP A 180 14.11 15.94 -8.15
C ASP A 180 15.29 16.56 -7.40
N LEU A 181 15.01 17.48 -6.46
CA LEU A 181 16.04 18.07 -5.61
C LEU A 181 16.67 17.03 -4.68
N PHE A 182 15.84 16.24 -4.02
CA PHE A 182 16.29 15.17 -3.13
C PHE A 182 17.18 14.16 -3.84
N LEU A 183 16.72 13.63 -4.99
CA LEU A 183 17.52 12.70 -5.80
C LEU A 183 18.78 13.35 -6.36
N GLY A 184 18.70 14.64 -6.73
CA GLY A 184 19.84 15.41 -7.20
C GLY A 184 20.96 15.52 -6.16
N GLU A 185 20.62 15.70 -4.91
CA GLU A 185 21.58 15.77 -3.79
C GLU A 185 22.01 14.39 -3.31
N LEU A 186 21.05 13.47 -3.12
CA LEU A 186 21.31 12.10 -2.66
C LEU A 186 22.19 11.31 -3.62
N LEU A 187 21.98 11.45 -4.94
CA LEU A 187 22.69 10.72 -5.99
C LEU A 187 23.68 11.61 -6.75
N GLN A 188 24.17 12.66 -6.09
CA GLN A 188 25.05 13.67 -6.69
C GLN A 188 26.30 13.06 -7.33
N GLY A 189 26.63 13.51 -8.52
CA GLY A 189 27.79 13.02 -9.29
C GLY A 189 27.55 11.72 -10.06
N SER A 190 26.39 11.08 -9.88
CA SER A 190 25.97 9.93 -10.68
C SER A 190 25.19 10.36 -11.91
N ARG A 191 24.83 9.39 -12.75
CA ARG A 191 24.00 9.59 -13.94
C ARG A 191 22.49 9.69 -13.59
N TYR A 192 22.04 9.15 -12.48
CA TYR A 192 20.62 9.02 -12.09
C TYR A 192 19.82 10.33 -12.13
N PRO A 193 20.29 11.46 -11.56
CA PRO A 193 19.52 12.71 -11.57
C PRO A 193 19.22 13.27 -12.97
N GLN A 194 20.00 12.82 -13.98
CA GLN A 194 19.83 13.24 -15.36
C GLN A 194 19.00 12.25 -16.20
N ARG A 195 18.53 11.17 -15.59
CA ARG A 195 17.83 10.04 -16.23
C ARG A 195 16.55 9.68 -15.50
N LEU A 196 15.77 10.71 -15.14
CA LEU A 196 14.46 10.47 -14.51
C LEU A 196 13.55 9.68 -15.47
N PRO A 197 12.84 8.65 -15.00
CA PRO A 197 12.03 7.79 -15.85
C PRO A 197 10.97 8.54 -16.66
N ARG A 198 10.36 9.59 -16.11
CA ARG A 198 9.39 10.42 -16.84
C ARG A 198 10.00 11.11 -18.08
N GLY A 199 11.31 11.24 -18.17
CA GLY A 199 12.02 11.83 -19.30
C GLY A 199 12.19 13.35 -19.22
N ASP A 200 12.59 13.92 -20.38
CA ASP A 200 12.86 15.35 -20.56
C ASP A 200 11.90 15.92 -21.61
N LEU A 201 11.16 16.97 -21.23
CA LEU A 201 10.12 17.57 -22.04
C LEU A 201 10.64 18.08 -23.42
N GLU A 202 11.84 18.66 -23.44
CA GLU A 202 12.44 19.16 -24.69
C GLU A 202 12.87 18.01 -25.62
N VAL A 203 13.33 16.89 -25.06
CA VAL A 203 13.65 15.70 -25.84
C VAL A 203 12.36 15.07 -26.39
N ILE A 204 11.32 14.91 -25.57
CA ILE A 204 10.03 14.35 -26.01
C ILE A 204 9.42 15.20 -27.11
N ARG A 205 9.52 16.51 -27.05
CA ARG A 205 9.02 17.41 -28.13
C ARG A 205 9.78 17.30 -29.45
N ASN A 206 11.07 16.92 -29.41
CA ASN A 206 11.98 17.08 -30.57
C ASN A 206 12.67 15.79 -31.02
N PHE A 207 12.43 14.63 -30.41
CA PHE A 207 13.07 13.37 -30.80
C PHE A 207 12.72 12.98 -32.25
N LYS A 208 13.58 12.19 -32.86
CA LYS A 208 13.36 11.62 -34.19
C LYS A 208 12.90 10.17 -34.03
N SER A 209 12.03 9.70 -34.90
CA SER A 209 11.57 8.30 -34.91
C SER A 209 12.73 7.27 -34.92
N GLN A 210 13.87 7.65 -35.52
CA GLN A 210 15.06 6.80 -35.53
C GLN A 210 15.65 6.60 -34.13
N ASP A 211 15.60 7.63 -33.28
CA ASP A 211 16.15 7.56 -31.91
C ASP A 211 15.39 6.52 -31.07
N VAL A 212 14.05 6.42 -31.24
CA VAL A 212 13.22 5.40 -30.60
C VAL A 212 13.53 4.01 -31.13
N LYS A 213 13.65 3.89 -32.47
CA LYS A 213 14.01 2.61 -33.12
C LYS A 213 15.39 2.12 -32.71
N ASP A 214 16.34 3.04 -32.55
CA ASP A 214 17.70 2.71 -32.11
C ASP A 214 17.70 2.20 -30.66
N PHE A 215 16.95 2.86 -29.76
CA PHE A 215 16.80 2.40 -28.37
C PHE A 215 16.14 1.02 -28.33
N TYR A 216 15.02 0.81 -29.03
CA TYR A 216 14.33 -0.47 -29.08
C TYR A 216 15.23 -1.59 -29.61
N ASN A 217 15.86 -1.38 -30.76
CA ASN A 217 16.72 -2.38 -31.40
C ASN A 217 17.94 -2.72 -30.56
N LEU A 218 18.43 -1.78 -29.74
CA LEU A 218 19.60 -1.99 -28.90
C LEU A 218 19.25 -2.77 -27.64
N TRP A 219 18.15 -2.41 -26.95
CA TRP A 219 17.88 -2.89 -25.60
C TRP A 219 16.85 -4.01 -25.50
N TYR A 220 15.87 -4.10 -26.43
CA TYR A 220 14.84 -5.14 -26.44
C TYR A 220 15.39 -6.44 -27.04
N GLN A 221 16.42 -6.99 -26.40
CA GLN A 221 17.09 -8.22 -26.80
C GLN A 221 16.77 -9.34 -25.83
N PRO A 222 16.57 -10.60 -26.29
CA PRO A 222 16.23 -11.73 -25.43
C PRO A 222 17.10 -11.89 -24.18
N GLU A 223 18.40 -11.64 -24.27
CA GLU A 223 19.33 -11.76 -23.14
C GLU A 223 19.08 -10.72 -22.01
N ASN A 224 18.37 -9.63 -22.30
CA ASN A 224 17.95 -8.61 -21.32
C ASN A 224 16.57 -8.88 -20.74
N ILE A 225 15.90 -9.99 -21.13
CA ILE A 225 14.48 -10.19 -20.86
C ILE A 225 14.25 -11.36 -19.91
N GLY A 226 13.42 -11.10 -18.90
CA GLY A 226 12.81 -12.08 -18.03
C GLY A 226 11.32 -12.21 -18.28
N LEU A 227 10.81 -13.42 -18.41
CA LEU A 227 9.39 -13.73 -18.55
C LEU A 227 8.93 -14.51 -17.33
N MET A 228 8.02 -13.95 -16.53
CA MET A 228 7.46 -14.54 -15.33
C MET A 228 6.01 -14.91 -15.57
N ILE A 229 5.64 -16.15 -15.22
CA ILE A 229 4.29 -16.68 -15.42
C ILE A 229 3.90 -17.49 -14.19
N VAL A 230 2.93 -17.00 -13.44
CA VAL A 230 2.45 -17.65 -12.22
C VAL A 230 0.94 -17.70 -12.25
N GLY A 231 0.32 -18.84 -11.98
CA GLY A 231 -1.14 -18.89 -11.94
C GLY A 231 -1.73 -20.31 -11.95
N ASP A 232 -3.04 -20.35 -12.10
CA ASP A 232 -3.83 -21.57 -12.12
C ASP A 232 -3.85 -22.19 -13.52
N PHE A 233 -2.81 -22.93 -13.84
CA PHE A 233 -2.59 -23.60 -15.11
C PHE A 233 -1.70 -24.83 -14.92
N LYS A 234 -1.45 -25.57 -16.03
CA LYS A 234 -0.45 -26.63 -16.06
C LYS A 234 0.85 -26.14 -16.68
N LYS A 235 1.96 -26.21 -15.93
CA LYS A 235 3.26 -25.65 -16.35
C LYS A 235 3.79 -26.25 -17.66
N GLU A 236 3.50 -27.53 -17.96
CA GLU A 236 3.91 -28.16 -19.21
C GLU A 236 3.19 -27.59 -20.44
N GLU A 237 1.96 -27.11 -20.29
CA GLU A 237 1.19 -26.43 -21.34
C GLU A 237 1.74 -25.03 -21.59
N VAL A 238 1.96 -24.26 -20.52
CA VAL A 238 2.55 -22.93 -20.58
C VAL A 238 3.96 -22.98 -21.18
N PHE A 239 4.76 -23.96 -20.77
CA PHE A 239 6.12 -24.11 -21.34
C PHE A 239 6.10 -24.30 -22.87
N LYS A 240 5.16 -25.09 -23.43
CA LYS A 240 5.00 -25.25 -24.89
C LYS A 240 4.65 -23.93 -25.58
N ILE A 241 3.82 -23.10 -24.94
CA ILE A 241 3.42 -21.80 -25.51
C ILE A 241 4.64 -20.86 -25.54
N ILE A 242 5.37 -20.75 -24.42
CA ILE A 242 6.53 -19.85 -24.38
C ILE A 242 7.67 -20.36 -25.29
N GLU A 243 7.89 -21.67 -25.37
CA GLU A 243 8.86 -22.25 -26.33
C GLU A 243 8.49 -21.87 -27.77
N LYS A 244 7.20 -21.96 -28.14
CA LYS A 244 6.67 -21.61 -29.47
C LYS A 244 6.94 -20.14 -29.83
N TYR A 245 6.70 -19.18 -28.91
CA TYR A 245 6.74 -17.75 -29.21
C TYR A 245 8.08 -17.10 -28.90
N PHE A 246 8.79 -17.50 -27.85
CA PHE A 246 9.96 -16.79 -27.34
C PHE A 246 11.30 -17.43 -27.71
N SER A 247 11.39 -18.75 -27.83
CA SER A 247 12.68 -19.44 -28.03
C SER A 247 13.39 -19.10 -29.31
N LYS A 248 12.66 -18.67 -30.36
CA LYS A 248 13.19 -18.37 -31.69
C LYS A 248 13.35 -16.87 -31.97
N ILE A 249 13.06 -16.02 -31.02
CA ILE A 249 13.29 -14.59 -31.18
C ILE A 249 14.80 -14.36 -31.37
N PRO A 250 15.22 -13.68 -32.48
CA PRO A 250 16.64 -13.48 -32.74
C PRO A 250 17.27 -12.55 -31.70
N ASN A 251 18.44 -12.93 -31.20
CA ASN A 251 19.25 -12.11 -30.30
C ASN A 251 20.42 -11.49 -31.06
N GLN A 252 20.56 -10.16 -30.96
CA GLN A 252 21.74 -9.45 -31.46
C GLN A 252 22.61 -9.10 -30.26
N LYS A 253 23.69 -9.85 -30.11
CA LYS A 253 24.68 -9.59 -29.03
C LYS A 253 25.21 -8.16 -29.17
N PHE A 254 25.12 -7.41 -28.11
CA PHE A 254 25.77 -6.13 -28.00
C PHE A 254 26.46 -6.02 -26.63
N ASN A 255 27.44 -5.16 -26.53
CA ASN A 255 28.20 -4.99 -25.27
C ASN A 255 28.31 -3.50 -24.97
N LYS A 256 27.18 -2.93 -24.43
CA LYS A 256 27.18 -1.56 -23.92
C LYS A 256 27.06 -1.64 -22.40
N GLN A 257 28.08 -1.18 -21.72
CA GLN A 257 28.08 -1.07 -20.27
C GLN A 257 27.52 0.29 -19.86
N ILE A 258 26.61 0.27 -18.91
CA ILE A 258 26.06 1.48 -18.27
C ILE A 258 26.74 1.62 -16.91
N ASP A 259 27.17 2.83 -16.59
CA ASP A 259 27.70 3.16 -15.28
C ASP A 259 26.56 3.48 -14.32
N PHE A 260 26.36 2.63 -13.33
CA PHE A 260 25.38 2.76 -12.26
C PHE A 260 26.00 3.28 -10.95
N THR A 261 27.26 3.67 -10.97
CA THR A 261 27.99 4.07 -9.76
C THR A 261 27.44 5.39 -9.21
N VAL A 262 27.13 5.40 -7.92
CA VAL A 262 26.90 6.63 -7.14
C VAL A 262 28.18 6.92 -6.38
N PRO A 263 28.87 8.05 -6.62
CA PRO A 263 30.12 8.38 -5.90
C PRO A 263 29.87 8.53 -4.40
N ASP A 264 30.90 8.23 -3.59
CA ASP A 264 30.87 8.51 -2.17
C ASP A 264 30.94 10.03 -1.91
N TYR A 265 30.25 10.49 -0.87
CA TYR A 265 30.37 11.86 -0.45
C TYR A 265 31.77 12.14 0.13
N THR A 266 32.35 13.28 -0.24
CA THR A 266 33.63 13.73 0.31
C THR A 266 33.48 14.57 1.57
N GLU A 267 32.27 15.05 1.86
CA GLU A 267 31.84 15.84 3.00
C GLU A 267 30.35 15.65 3.24
N ASP A 268 29.84 16.02 4.42
CA ASP A 268 28.40 15.98 4.68
C ASP A 268 27.64 16.85 3.68
N LYS A 269 26.58 16.26 3.11
CA LYS A 269 25.63 16.97 2.27
C LYS A 269 24.44 17.42 3.11
N PHE A 270 23.85 18.55 2.73
CA PHE A 270 22.72 19.11 3.47
C PHE A 270 21.66 19.66 2.53
N LEU A 271 20.44 19.16 2.68
CA LEU A 271 19.26 19.71 2.02
C LEU A 271 18.34 20.33 3.08
N ARG A 272 18.05 21.62 2.90
CA ARG A 272 17.00 22.32 3.64
C ARG A 272 15.89 22.64 2.66
N TYR A 273 14.71 22.04 2.85
CA TYR A 273 13.57 22.22 1.97
C TYR A 273 12.37 22.76 2.73
N GLN A 274 11.71 23.77 2.19
CA GLN A 274 10.47 24.34 2.73
C GLN A 274 9.49 24.56 1.58
N ASP A 275 8.29 24.00 1.73
CA ASP A 275 7.25 24.12 0.72
C ASP A 275 5.86 24.13 1.36
N GLU A 276 4.90 24.80 0.72
CA GLU A 276 3.52 24.92 1.20
C GLU A 276 2.78 23.57 1.25
N LYS A 277 3.28 22.54 0.57
CA LYS A 277 2.72 21.19 0.56
C LYS A 277 3.32 20.26 1.62
N GLU A 278 4.36 20.69 2.32
CA GLU A 278 4.88 19.97 3.49
C GLU A 278 3.99 20.28 4.69
N ASP A 279 3.45 19.25 5.31
CA ASP A 279 2.57 19.35 6.48
C ASP A 279 3.28 19.07 7.81
N GLN A 280 4.50 18.54 7.75
CA GLN A 280 5.28 18.11 8.90
C GLN A 280 6.74 18.58 8.82
N ILE A 281 7.37 18.69 9.98
CA ILE A 281 8.81 18.92 10.08
C ILE A 281 9.49 17.56 10.18
N GLU A 282 10.30 17.22 9.19
CA GLU A 282 11.07 15.97 9.19
C GLU A 282 12.57 16.28 9.18
N PHE A 283 13.31 15.56 10.01
CA PHE A 283 14.77 15.55 10.02
C PHE A 283 15.27 14.15 9.74
N SER A 284 16.17 14.03 8.75
CA SER A 284 16.67 12.73 8.30
C SER A 284 18.18 12.73 8.15
N ILE A 285 18.77 11.58 8.41
CA ILE A 285 20.20 11.30 8.19
C ILE A 285 20.28 10.06 7.31
N TYR A 286 20.96 10.17 6.16
CA TYR A 286 21.13 9.07 5.21
C TYR A 286 22.60 8.69 5.12
N LYS A 287 22.85 7.39 5.12
CA LYS A 287 24.16 6.78 4.87
C LYS A 287 24.08 5.90 3.64
N LYS A 288 24.98 6.11 2.68
CA LYS A 288 25.15 5.26 1.50
C LYS A 288 25.92 3.99 1.86
N ASN A 289 25.47 2.85 1.36
CA ASN A 289 26.12 1.55 1.42
C ASN A 289 26.11 0.86 0.05
N GLU A 290 26.99 -0.10 -0.15
CA GLU A 290 26.91 -1.01 -1.27
C GLU A 290 25.74 -1.98 -1.08
N PHE A 291 24.90 -2.12 -2.12
CA PHE A 291 23.81 -3.09 -2.13
C PHE A 291 24.35 -4.53 -2.07
N LYS A 292 23.88 -5.29 -1.10
CA LYS A 292 24.24 -6.71 -0.95
C LYS A 292 23.13 -7.59 -1.48
N LYS A 293 23.48 -8.40 -2.50
CA LYS A 293 22.54 -9.38 -3.07
C LYS A 293 22.18 -10.46 -2.05
N LEU A 294 20.95 -10.92 -2.06
CA LEU A 294 20.48 -12.02 -1.20
C LEU A 294 20.64 -13.37 -1.93
N ASP A 295 21.84 -13.70 -2.37
CA ASP A 295 22.17 -14.85 -3.23
C ASP A 295 22.94 -15.95 -2.49
N THR A 296 23.48 -15.64 -1.32
CA THR A 296 24.32 -16.56 -0.52
C THR A 296 23.85 -16.60 0.93
N LYS A 297 24.15 -17.71 1.61
CA LYS A 297 23.89 -17.89 3.04
C LYS A 297 24.58 -16.81 3.91
N GLU A 298 25.75 -16.33 3.50
CA GLU A 298 26.46 -15.25 4.19
C GLU A 298 25.71 -13.93 4.07
N ASN A 299 25.28 -13.58 2.88
CA ASN A 299 24.50 -12.38 2.62
C ASN A 299 23.10 -12.44 3.28
N TYR A 300 22.46 -13.62 3.27
CA TYR A 300 21.21 -13.83 3.99
C TYR A 300 21.39 -13.63 5.51
N ARG A 301 22.44 -14.20 6.09
CA ARG A 301 22.80 -13.98 7.50
C ARG A 301 23.07 -12.51 7.81
N PHE A 302 23.71 -11.78 6.89
CA PHE A 302 23.92 -10.34 7.04
C PHE A 302 22.56 -9.59 7.05
N ASN A 303 21.61 -9.98 6.20
CA ASN A 303 20.27 -9.40 6.20
C ASN A 303 19.53 -9.64 7.53
N ILE A 304 19.64 -10.82 8.12
CA ILE A 304 19.12 -11.11 9.48
C ILE A 304 19.79 -10.18 10.52
N LEU A 305 21.11 -10.06 10.49
CA LEU A 305 21.88 -9.17 11.39
C LEU A 305 21.35 -7.73 11.30
N ARG A 306 21.15 -7.22 10.08
CA ARG A 306 20.62 -5.89 9.81
C ARG A 306 19.19 -5.73 10.37
N GLY A 307 18.31 -6.67 10.05
CA GLY A 307 16.92 -6.65 10.52
C GLY A 307 16.80 -6.64 12.05
N LEU A 308 17.57 -7.50 12.72
CA LEU A 308 17.63 -7.52 14.19
C LEU A 308 18.17 -6.19 14.76
N THR A 309 19.17 -5.60 14.12
CA THR A 309 19.73 -4.30 14.57
C THR A 309 18.69 -3.20 14.44
N TYR A 310 17.95 -3.16 13.34
CA TYR A 310 16.88 -2.18 13.13
C TYR A 310 15.73 -2.38 14.12
N ASP A 311 15.29 -3.62 14.35
CA ASP A 311 14.22 -3.91 15.31
C ASP A 311 14.58 -3.45 16.74
N ILE A 312 15.83 -3.68 17.17
CA ILE A 312 16.29 -3.25 18.50
C ILE A 312 16.28 -1.72 18.61
N PHE A 313 16.86 -1.00 17.64
CA PHE A 313 16.93 0.47 17.69
C PHE A 313 15.54 1.10 17.50
N GLN A 314 14.69 0.54 16.63
CA GLN A 314 13.31 0.98 16.44
C GLN A 314 12.53 0.95 17.77
N LYS A 315 12.73 -0.09 18.60
CA LYS A 315 12.05 -0.16 19.91
C LYS A 315 12.47 0.96 20.86
N ARG A 316 13.72 1.41 20.81
CA ARG A 316 14.16 2.60 21.57
C ARG A 316 13.54 3.89 21.05
N LEU A 317 13.40 4.05 19.73
CA LEU A 317 12.68 5.17 19.13
C LEU A 317 11.19 5.16 19.48
N ASP A 318 10.56 3.99 19.48
CA ASP A 318 9.16 3.80 19.90
C ASP A 318 8.95 4.23 21.36
N GLU A 319 9.89 3.91 22.28
CA GLU A 319 9.81 4.35 23.69
C GLU A 319 9.80 5.86 23.86
N ILE A 320 10.57 6.57 23.03
CA ILE A 320 10.59 8.04 23.03
C ILE A 320 9.27 8.57 22.51
N THR A 321 8.78 8.04 21.39
CA THR A 321 7.51 8.43 20.75
C THR A 321 6.31 8.24 21.69
N TYR A 322 6.26 7.10 22.41
CA TYR A 322 5.17 6.80 23.35
C TYR A 322 5.43 7.26 24.78
N SER A 323 6.45 8.11 25.00
CA SER A 323 6.69 8.69 26.33
C SER A 323 5.68 9.81 26.63
N ASN A 324 5.52 10.15 27.90
CA ASN A 324 4.61 11.24 28.33
C ASN A 324 5.05 12.64 27.85
N ASP A 325 6.30 12.82 27.43
CA ASP A 325 6.85 14.07 26.93
C ASP A 325 7.79 13.77 25.75
N PRO A 326 7.24 13.36 24.61
CA PRO A 326 8.04 12.92 23.48
C PRO A 326 8.83 14.10 22.90
N GLU A 327 10.10 13.87 22.67
CA GLU A 327 10.96 14.83 22.00
C GLU A 327 10.75 14.88 20.49
N PHE A 328 10.12 13.83 19.91
CA PHE A 328 9.68 13.77 18.53
C PHE A 328 8.41 12.89 18.41
N ILE A 329 7.61 13.17 17.40
CA ILE A 329 6.31 12.50 17.17
C ILE A 329 6.52 11.07 16.69
N THR A 330 7.51 10.85 15.84
CA THR A 330 7.83 9.56 15.24
C THR A 330 9.34 9.45 15.04
N GLY A 331 9.89 8.27 15.26
CA GLY A 331 11.27 7.96 14.91
C GLY A 331 11.32 6.64 14.13
N VAL A 332 12.11 6.61 13.07
CA VAL A 332 12.25 5.45 12.17
C VAL A 332 13.70 5.20 11.84
N ILE A 333 14.12 3.94 11.82
CA ILE A 333 15.34 3.45 11.19
C ILE A 333 14.98 2.48 10.07
N GLY A 334 15.64 2.58 8.93
CA GLY A 334 15.37 1.70 7.80
C GLY A 334 16.44 1.79 6.71
N ASN A 335 16.17 1.12 5.59
CA ASN A 335 16.97 1.25 4.37
C ASN A 335 16.07 1.25 3.14
N PHE A 336 16.58 1.82 2.05
CA PHE A 336 15.97 1.77 0.73
C PHE A 336 17.06 1.79 -0.35
N GLY A 337 16.74 1.29 -1.57
CA GLY A 337 17.63 1.32 -2.71
C GLY A 337 17.02 2.11 -3.86
N PHE A 338 17.74 3.12 -4.37
CA PHE A 338 17.40 3.81 -5.61
C PHE A 338 18.25 3.35 -6.79
N SER A 339 19.49 2.99 -6.51
CA SER A 339 20.41 2.57 -7.56
C SER A 339 20.56 1.05 -7.61
N LYS A 340 21.07 0.56 -8.71
CA LYS A 340 21.32 -0.86 -8.91
C LYS A 340 22.37 -1.42 -7.94
N ASN A 341 23.34 -0.58 -7.56
CA ASN A 341 24.54 -1.00 -6.82
C ASN A 341 24.59 -0.47 -5.39
N ASP A 342 23.73 0.48 -5.04
CA ASP A 342 23.80 1.17 -3.76
C ASP A 342 22.44 1.14 -3.04
N GLU A 343 22.49 1.10 -1.72
CA GLU A 343 21.35 1.29 -0.82
C GLU A 343 21.67 2.39 0.19
N PHE A 344 20.65 2.98 0.78
CA PHE A 344 20.78 4.03 1.79
C PHE A 344 20.11 3.58 3.07
N GLU A 345 20.87 3.54 4.15
CA GLU A 345 20.33 3.45 5.51
C GLU A 345 19.95 4.82 6.00
N TYR A 346 18.85 4.93 6.75
CA TYR A 346 18.39 6.21 7.23
C TYR A 346 17.86 6.17 8.67
N PHE A 347 17.99 7.31 9.34
CA PHE A 347 17.27 7.68 10.54
C PHE A 347 16.38 8.86 10.18
N LEU A 348 15.11 8.78 10.54
CA LEU A 348 14.13 9.84 10.32
C LEU A 348 13.40 10.13 11.62
N ILE A 349 13.21 11.41 11.95
CA ILE A 349 12.33 11.83 13.03
C ILE A 349 11.37 12.91 12.54
N ARG A 350 10.12 12.86 13.02
CA ARG A 350 9.11 13.91 12.84
C ARG A 350 9.02 14.76 14.08
N LEU A 351 8.96 16.06 13.88
CA LEU A 351 9.14 17.06 14.92
C LEU A 351 7.95 18.01 14.98
N THR A 352 7.72 18.62 16.15
CA THR A 352 6.92 19.83 16.28
C THR A 352 7.82 21.06 16.25
N GLU A 353 7.29 22.22 15.88
CA GLU A 353 8.06 23.46 15.77
C GLU A 353 8.77 23.82 17.10
N ASP A 354 8.09 23.62 18.22
CA ASP A 354 8.67 23.89 19.57
C ASP A 354 9.77 22.90 19.96
N ASN A 355 9.90 21.77 19.29
CA ASN A 355 10.80 20.68 19.67
C ASN A 355 11.93 20.40 18.67
N ILE A 356 12.12 21.21 17.63
CA ILE A 356 13.12 20.94 16.57
C ILE A 356 14.50 20.61 17.15
N GLY A 357 15.08 21.55 17.89
CA GLY A 357 16.40 21.36 18.47
C GLY A 357 16.47 20.27 19.54
N ARG A 358 15.38 20.09 20.31
CA ARG A 358 15.25 19.07 21.37
C ARG A 358 15.16 17.68 20.77
N GLY A 359 14.37 17.49 19.70
CA GLY A 359 14.21 16.21 19.03
C GLY A 359 15.48 15.77 18.28
N ILE A 360 16.13 16.69 17.55
CA ILE A 360 17.44 16.44 16.92
C ILE A 360 18.47 16.04 17.98
N LYS A 361 18.54 16.79 19.10
CA LYS A 361 19.44 16.44 20.20
C LYS A 361 19.13 15.06 20.77
N LYS A 362 17.84 14.73 20.94
CA LYS A 362 17.44 13.41 21.45
C LYS A 362 17.86 12.27 20.54
N LEU A 363 17.65 12.38 19.22
CA LEU A 363 18.13 11.38 18.26
C LEU A 363 19.66 11.19 18.40
N TYR A 364 20.44 12.27 18.37
CA TYR A 364 21.90 12.17 18.56
C TYR A 364 22.29 11.59 19.93
N THR A 365 21.53 11.87 20.98
CA THR A 365 21.74 11.27 22.31
C THR A 365 21.55 9.74 22.27
N GLU A 366 20.52 9.24 21.58
CA GLU A 366 20.32 7.78 21.47
C GLU A 366 21.40 7.12 20.58
N LEU A 367 21.81 7.77 19.49
CA LEU A 367 22.94 7.30 18.67
C LEU A 367 24.24 7.24 19.50
N GLU A 368 24.52 8.28 20.29
CA GLU A 368 25.70 8.33 21.17
C GLU A 368 25.59 7.33 22.35
N ARG A 369 24.39 7.09 22.87
CA ARG A 369 24.14 6.07 23.89
C ARG A 369 24.56 4.69 23.40
N VAL A 370 24.17 4.32 22.17
CA VAL A 370 24.59 3.05 21.58
C VAL A 370 26.10 3.08 21.27
N SER A 371 26.64 4.21 20.84
CA SER A 371 28.08 4.34 20.61
C SER A 371 28.90 4.07 21.88
N LYS A 372 28.45 4.62 23.02
CA LYS A 372 29.18 4.46 24.32
C LYS A 372 28.97 3.11 24.99
N PHE A 373 27.77 2.57 24.96
CA PHE A 373 27.37 1.41 25.81
C PHE A 373 26.91 0.20 25.03
N GLY A 374 26.64 0.34 23.71
CA GLY A 374 26.07 -0.71 22.90
C GLY A 374 24.59 -1.01 23.21
N PHE A 375 24.09 -2.02 22.55
CA PHE A 375 22.84 -2.69 22.92
C PHE A 375 23.11 -3.72 24.03
N ASN A 376 22.08 -4.21 24.69
CA ASN A 376 22.23 -5.24 25.71
C ASN A 376 21.68 -6.61 25.26
N ILE A 377 22.05 -7.66 26.00
CA ILE A 377 21.69 -9.03 25.63
C ILE A 377 20.16 -9.28 25.68
N THR A 378 19.44 -8.61 26.55
CA THR A 378 17.97 -8.76 26.64
C THR A 378 17.30 -8.24 25.38
N GLU A 379 17.71 -7.08 24.87
CA GLU A 379 17.20 -6.52 23.61
C GLU A 379 17.41 -7.49 22.44
N LEU A 380 18.62 -8.08 22.34
CA LEU A 380 18.94 -9.05 21.28
C LEU A 380 18.08 -10.31 21.37
N GLU A 381 17.93 -10.90 22.55
CA GLU A 381 17.17 -12.15 22.69
C GLU A 381 15.65 -11.92 22.44
N GLU A 382 15.12 -10.77 22.82
CA GLU A 382 13.75 -10.37 22.48
C GLU A 382 13.56 -10.13 20.97
N ALA A 383 14.52 -9.49 20.31
CA ALA A 383 14.49 -9.29 18.86
C ALA A 383 14.55 -10.62 18.09
N LYS A 384 15.45 -11.53 18.51
CA LYS A 384 15.53 -12.88 17.93
C LYS A 384 14.22 -13.65 18.05
N LYS A 385 13.58 -13.57 19.22
CA LYS A 385 12.29 -14.21 19.46
C LYS A 385 11.20 -13.64 18.52
N ARG A 386 11.10 -12.32 18.40
CA ARG A 386 10.14 -11.69 17.48
C ARG A 386 10.39 -12.07 16.03
N PHE A 387 11.66 -12.08 15.61
CA PHE A 387 12.05 -12.46 14.26
C PHE A 387 11.57 -13.87 13.91
N LEU A 388 11.84 -14.86 14.79
CA LEU A 388 11.43 -16.25 14.55
C LEU A 388 9.91 -16.44 14.57
N ILE A 389 9.17 -15.67 15.39
CA ILE A 389 7.69 -15.67 15.36
C ILE A 389 7.22 -15.21 13.99
N LEU A 390 7.76 -14.11 13.47
CA LEU A 390 7.39 -13.59 12.15
C LEU A 390 7.74 -14.58 11.04
N SER A 391 8.90 -15.22 11.08
CA SER A 391 9.28 -16.24 10.08
C SER A 391 8.35 -17.47 10.09
N GLU A 392 7.86 -17.86 11.28
CA GLU A 392 6.88 -18.95 11.42
C GLU A 392 5.50 -18.54 10.89
N ASP A 393 5.07 -17.32 11.17
CA ASP A 393 3.82 -16.75 10.63
C ASP A 393 3.91 -16.62 9.10
N ASP A 394 5.03 -16.12 8.54
CA ASP A 394 5.27 -16.00 7.10
C ASP A 394 5.18 -17.35 6.37
N LEU A 395 5.72 -18.43 6.97
CA LEU A 395 5.58 -19.77 6.41
C LEU A 395 4.11 -20.22 6.36
N LEU A 396 3.34 -19.98 7.41
CA LEU A 396 1.92 -20.37 7.44
C LEU A 396 1.12 -19.57 6.39
N GLU A 397 1.34 -18.26 6.33
CA GLU A 397 0.71 -17.38 5.34
C GLU A 397 1.09 -17.71 3.89
N SER A 398 2.30 -18.28 3.68
CA SER A 398 2.80 -18.58 2.33
C SER A 398 1.93 -19.54 1.53
N LYS A 399 1.11 -20.36 2.19
CA LYS A 399 0.16 -21.26 1.56
C LYS A 399 -1.02 -20.53 0.88
N SER A 400 -1.27 -19.30 1.28
CA SER A 400 -2.27 -18.41 0.66
C SER A 400 -1.63 -17.31 -0.23
N THR A 401 -0.33 -17.36 -0.44
CA THR A 401 0.40 -16.38 -1.26
C THR A 401 -0.16 -16.29 -2.68
N THR A 402 -0.42 -15.05 -3.13
CA THR A 402 -0.99 -14.77 -4.44
C THR A 402 0.01 -14.96 -5.57
N SER A 403 -0.48 -15.19 -6.78
CA SER A 403 0.35 -15.29 -7.99
C SER A 403 1.16 -14.01 -8.23
N LEU A 404 0.57 -12.84 -7.96
CA LEU A 404 1.24 -11.53 -8.06
C LEU A 404 2.46 -11.43 -7.14
N THR A 405 2.37 -11.92 -5.91
CA THR A 405 3.49 -11.92 -4.95
C THR A 405 4.68 -12.71 -5.48
N TYR A 406 4.43 -13.91 -6.04
CA TYR A 406 5.49 -14.70 -6.66
C TYR A 406 6.10 -14.05 -7.91
N VAL A 407 5.28 -13.41 -8.74
CA VAL A 407 5.79 -12.67 -9.90
C VAL A 407 6.72 -11.54 -9.47
N ASN A 408 6.37 -10.78 -8.42
CA ASN A 408 7.21 -9.74 -7.86
C ASN A 408 8.55 -10.30 -7.29
N GLU A 409 8.51 -11.47 -6.66
CA GLU A 409 9.70 -12.17 -6.19
C GLU A 409 10.61 -12.59 -7.36
N PHE A 410 10.02 -13.14 -8.44
CA PHE A 410 10.80 -13.53 -9.63
C PHE A 410 11.41 -12.34 -10.36
N GLU A 411 10.71 -11.21 -10.39
CA GLU A 411 11.25 -9.97 -10.93
C GLU A 411 12.48 -9.50 -10.12
N ARG A 412 12.40 -9.51 -8.78
CA ARG A 412 13.55 -9.19 -7.93
C ARG A 412 14.70 -10.20 -8.11
N ASN A 413 14.40 -11.49 -8.25
CA ASN A 413 15.41 -12.49 -8.59
C ASN A 413 16.07 -12.19 -9.95
N PHE A 414 15.28 -11.84 -10.96
CA PHE A 414 15.81 -11.53 -12.29
C PHE A 414 16.66 -10.26 -12.29
N THR A 415 16.21 -9.19 -11.63
CA THR A 415 16.82 -7.86 -11.70
C THR A 415 17.95 -7.65 -10.69
N LYS A 416 17.84 -8.25 -9.49
CA LYS A 416 18.73 -8.02 -8.32
C LYS A 416 19.41 -9.29 -7.80
N ASP A 417 19.21 -10.44 -8.44
CA ASP A 417 19.70 -11.75 -8.00
C ASP A 417 19.21 -12.12 -6.57
N GLU A 418 18.02 -11.70 -6.18
CA GLU A 418 17.40 -12.04 -4.90
C GLU A 418 17.04 -13.54 -4.87
N MET A 419 17.19 -14.21 -3.73
CA MET A 419 16.86 -15.63 -3.62
C MET A 419 15.37 -15.91 -3.83
N ILE A 420 15.07 -17.11 -4.33
CA ILE A 420 13.71 -17.67 -4.51
C ILE A 420 13.71 -19.10 -3.99
N SER A 421 14.08 -19.28 -2.73
CA SER A 421 14.31 -20.60 -2.12
C SER A 421 13.04 -21.22 -1.53
N GLY A 422 12.00 -20.42 -1.32
CA GLY A 422 10.73 -20.81 -0.70
C GLY A 422 10.75 -20.74 0.83
N MET A 423 9.58 -20.44 1.40
CA MET A 423 9.43 -20.12 2.84
C MET A 423 9.84 -21.26 3.79
N GLU A 424 9.67 -22.54 3.41
CA GLU A 424 10.15 -23.65 4.23
C GLU A 424 11.66 -23.61 4.41
N TYR A 425 12.41 -23.38 3.33
CA TYR A 425 13.87 -23.31 3.38
C TYR A 425 14.34 -22.03 4.10
N GLU A 426 13.62 -20.92 3.94
CA GLU A 426 13.92 -19.67 4.63
C GLU A 426 13.76 -19.82 6.14
N LEU A 427 12.66 -20.42 6.59
CA LEU A 427 12.47 -20.72 8.03
C LEU A 427 13.55 -21.67 8.59
N GLU A 428 14.00 -22.68 7.80
CA GLU A 428 15.12 -23.52 8.21
C GLU A 428 16.41 -22.71 8.38
N LEU A 429 16.69 -21.79 7.44
CA LEU A 429 17.82 -20.87 7.54
C LEU A 429 17.71 -19.94 8.75
N ASP A 430 16.53 -19.38 9.00
CA ASP A 430 16.29 -18.48 10.13
C ASP A 430 16.53 -19.20 11.46
N ARG A 431 15.99 -20.40 11.62
CA ARG A 431 16.20 -21.23 12.82
C ARG A 431 17.68 -21.62 13.01
N GLU A 432 18.42 -21.79 11.92
CA GLU A 432 19.86 -22.06 11.98
C GLU A 432 20.68 -20.80 12.28
N LEU A 433 20.37 -19.67 11.63
CA LEU A 433 21.25 -18.50 11.59
C LEU A 433 20.96 -17.49 12.70
N VAL A 434 19.68 -17.24 13.03
CA VAL A 434 19.28 -16.26 14.07
C VAL A 434 20.00 -16.52 15.41
N PRO A 435 20.08 -17.77 15.93
CA PRO A 435 20.81 -18.03 17.19
C PRO A 435 22.30 -17.69 17.10
N THR A 436 22.90 -17.71 15.90
CA THR A 436 24.35 -17.46 15.71
C THR A 436 24.73 -15.98 15.72
N ILE A 437 23.74 -15.08 15.63
CA ILE A 437 23.99 -13.63 15.69
C ILE A 437 24.36 -13.25 17.12
N THR A 438 25.51 -12.59 17.28
CA THR A 438 26.03 -12.18 18.59
C THR A 438 25.80 -10.69 18.85
N LEU A 439 25.77 -10.32 20.13
CA LEU A 439 25.67 -8.93 20.56
C LEU A 439 26.80 -8.06 20.01
N ASP A 440 28.02 -8.58 19.96
CA ASP A 440 29.16 -7.86 19.39
C ASP A 440 28.97 -7.53 17.91
N GLN A 441 28.36 -8.46 17.14
CA GLN A 441 28.10 -8.23 15.72
C GLN A 441 27.01 -7.14 15.52
N ILE A 442 25.93 -7.16 16.31
CA ILE A 442 24.91 -6.11 16.33
C ILE A 442 25.54 -4.75 16.63
N ASN A 443 26.35 -4.68 17.68
CA ASN A 443 27.01 -3.43 18.10
C ASN A 443 28.00 -2.93 17.03
N GLN A 444 28.81 -3.81 16.46
CA GLN A 444 29.76 -3.46 15.39
C GLN A 444 29.03 -2.94 14.14
N TYR A 445 27.96 -3.62 13.76
CA TYR A 445 27.17 -3.19 12.61
C TYR A 445 26.53 -1.82 12.83
N PHE A 446 25.87 -1.60 13.97
CA PHE A 446 25.30 -0.29 14.29
C PHE A 446 26.35 0.83 14.33
N LEU A 447 27.51 0.56 14.91
CA LEU A 447 28.63 1.49 14.91
C LEU A 447 29.11 1.82 13.48
N SER A 448 29.04 0.86 12.56
CA SER A 448 29.41 1.12 11.17
C SER A 448 28.39 2.06 10.48
N ILE A 449 27.13 2.07 10.92
CA ILE A 449 26.09 2.99 10.39
C ILE A 449 26.36 4.41 10.86
N ILE A 450 26.69 4.61 12.14
CA ILE A 450 26.75 5.94 12.75
C ILE A 450 28.10 6.65 12.65
N ASN A 451 29.20 5.88 12.50
CA ASN A 451 30.58 6.43 12.58
C ASN A 451 31.21 6.80 11.23
N GLU A 452 30.46 6.75 10.12
CA GLU A 452 31.01 7.17 8.83
C GLU A 452 31.15 8.70 8.71
N GLN A 453 32.15 9.09 7.90
CA GLN A 453 32.63 10.47 7.85
C GLN A 453 31.71 11.41 7.07
N SER A 454 30.96 10.90 6.07
CA SER A 454 30.15 11.76 5.19
C SER A 454 28.74 11.21 5.06
N LYS A 455 27.78 12.04 5.37
CA LYS A 455 26.34 11.71 5.37
C LYS A 455 25.56 12.71 4.54
N PHE A 456 24.40 12.32 4.07
CA PHE A 456 23.41 13.23 3.57
C PHE A 456 22.43 13.53 4.70
N ILE A 457 22.27 14.79 5.05
CA ILE A 457 21.39 15.28 6.12
C ILE A 457 20.30 16.10 5.46
N GLU A 458 19.07 15.87 5.84
CA GLU A 458 17.94 16.61 5.32
C GLU A 458 17.09 17.17 6.46
N ILE A 459 16.57 18.38 6.26
CA ILE A 459 15.45 18.91 7.03
C ILE A 459 14.42 19.52 6.09
N LYS A 460 13.17 19.08 6.20
CA LYS A 460 12.06 19.63 5.43
C LYS A 460 10.93 20.07 6.34
N SER A 461 10.19 21.09 5.92
CA SER A 461 9.11 21.67 6.72
C SER A 461 8.12 22.51 5.91
N PRO A 462 6.95 22.84 6.48
CA PRO A 462 6.12 23.94 6.01
C PRO A 462 6.91 25.28 5.92
N PRO A 463 6.50 26.22 5.05
CA PRO A 463 7.26 27.46 4.81
C PRO A 463 7.23 28.45 5.96
N ASN A 464 6.22 28.36 6.83
CA ASN A 464 6.03 29.24 7.99
C ASN A 464 6.91 28.90 9.21
N VAL A 465 7.61 27.76 9.17
CA VAL A 465 8.50 27.36 10.25
C VAL A 465 9.73 28.23 10.23
N GLU A 466 9.79 29.15 11.21
CA GLU A 466 10.98 29.98 11.43
C GLU A 466 12.05 29.15 12.17
N ASN A 467 13.32 29.53 12.01
CA ASN A 467 14.43 28.96 12.74
C ASN A 467 14.75 27.47 12.53
N LEU A 468 14.49 26.94 11.33
CA LEU A 468 15.06 25.64 10.95
C LEU A 468 16.58 25.69 11.06
N PRO A 469 17.21 24.69 11.71
CA PRO A 469 18.65 24.72 11.92
C PRO A 469 19.44 24.62 10.60
N THR A 470 20.55 25.29 10.56
CA THR A 470 21.59 25.14 9.54
C THR A 470 22.42 23.89 9.81
N LEU A 471 23.20 23.43 8.83
CA LEU A 471 24.14 22.32 9.03
C LEU A 471 25.11 22.56 10.20
N GLU A 472 25.60 23.81 10.38
CA GLU A 472 26.51 24.16 11.47
C GLU A 472 25.83 24.09 12.83
N GLU A 473 24.57 24.49 12.93
CA GLU A 473 23.77 24.36 14.16
C GLU A 473 23.50 22.90 14.49
N ILE A 474 23.17 22.08 13.50
CA ILE A 474 23.00 20.61 13.66
C ILE A 474 24.32 20.00 14.17
N LYS A 475 25.47 20.34 13.58
CA LYS A 475 26.79 19.89 14.03
C LYS A 475 27.10 20.37 15.45
N THR A 476 26.65 21.56 15.81
CA THR A 476 26.78 22.10 17.18
C THR A 476 25.94 21.26 18.16
N ILE A 477 24.69 20.94 17.80
CA ILE A 477 23.83 20.05 18.59
C ILE A 477 24.52 18.70 18.78
N GLN A 478 24.96 18.07 17.68
CA GLN A 478 25.66 16.77 17.70
C GLN A 478 26.91 16.84 18.63
N SER A 479 27.72 17.89 18.50
CA SER A 479 28.93 18.05 19.32
C SER A 479 28.62 18.27 20.79
N SER A 480 27.49 18.93 21.12
CA SER A 480 27.06 19.13 22.49
C SER A 480 26.75 17.81 23.20
N VAL A 481 26.15 16.86 22.49
CA VAL A 481 25.80 15.51 23.01
C VAL A 481 27.04 14.73 23.46
N LEU A 482 28.18 14.91 22.80
CA LEU A 482 29.42 14.21 23.18
C LEU A 482 29.87 14.56 24.60
N ASN A 483 29.51 15.77 25.10
CA ASN A 483 29.85 16.26 26.40
C ASN A 483 28.77 16.00 27.46
N ASP A 484 27.60 15.51 27.07
CA ASP A 484 26.51 15.21 27.99
C ASP A 484 26.81 13.92 28.78
N GLU A 485 26.35 13.90 30.02
CA GLU A 485 26.34 12.68 30.83
C GLU A 485 25.18 11.76 30.36
N ILE A 486 25.52 10.68 29.68
CA ILE A 486 24.54 9.74 29.11
C ILE A 486 24.58 8.46 29.91
N GLU A 487 23.43 8.02 30.43
CA GLU A 487 23.29 6.75 31.14
C GLU A 487 23.10 5.58 30.16
N PRO A 488 23.60 4.37 30.51
CA PRO A 488 23.30 3.15 29.75
C PRO A 488 21.80 2.91 29.66
N TYR A 489 21.35 2.37 28.51
CA TYR A 489 19.96 1.96 28.35
C TYR A 489 19.63 0.78 29.29
N GLN A 490 18.51 0.88 30.02
CA GLN A 490 18.01 -0.15 30.90
C GLN A 490 16.70 -0.70 30.32
N SER A 491 16.73 -1.96 29.88
CA SER A 491 15.49 -2.65 29.49
C SER A 491 14.70 -3.08 30.72
N GLU A 492 13.44 -2.64 30.79
CA GLU A 492 12.50 -3.16 31.79
C GLU A 492 12.05 -4.58 31.39
N LYS A 493 11.85 -5.44 32.39
CA LYS A 493 11.29 -6.77 32.14
C LYS A 493 9.84 -6.64 31.70
N LEU A 494 9.53 -7.11 30.49
CA LEU A 494 8.18 -7.06 29.95
C LEU A 494 7.20 -7.86 30.81
N GLN A 495 6.09 -7.23 31.15
CA GLN A 495 4.97 -7.89 31.82
C GLN A 495 4.13 -8.60 30.77
N LYS A 496 3.64 -9.80 31.07
CA LYS A 496 2.68 -10.48 30.18
C LYS A 496 1.31 -9.80 30.24
N LEU A 497 0.60 -9.82 29.11
CA LEU A 497 -0.81 -9.40 29.06
C LEU A 497 -1.62 -10.25 30.06
N GLN A 498 -2.36 -9.62 30.96
CA GLN A 498 -3.14 -10.27 31.98
C GLN A 498 -4.49 -9.56 32.20
N ILE A 499 -5.49 -10.34 32.56
CA ILE A 499 -6.76 -9.83 33.10
C ILE A 499 -6.79 -10.25 34.56
N ASN A 500 -6.81 -9.27 35.45
CA ASN A 500 -6.79 -9.50 36.91
C ASN A 500 -8.19 -9.74 37.51
N GLU A 501 -9.23 -9.64 36.69
CA GLU A 501 -10.62 -9.80 37.08
C GLU A 501 -11.05 -11.26 36.90
N ASP A 502 -11.96 -11.73 37.77
CA ASP A 502 -12.55 -13.07 37.64
C ASP A 502 -13.68 -13.02 36.59
N LEU A 503 -13.38 -13.49 35.40
CA LEU A 503 -14.32 -13.51 34.28
C LEU A 503 -15.36 -14.62 34.48
N LYS A 504 -16.62 -14.22 34.67
CA LYS A 504 -17.72 -15.17 34.92
C LYS A 504 -18.18 -15.88 33.65
N GLY A 505 -18.07 -15.23 32.52
CA GLY A 505 -18.55 -15.72 31.23
C GLY A 505 -20.07 -15.82 31.12
N SER A 506 -20.55 -16.12 29.94
CA SER A 506 -21.96 -16.44 29.63
C SER A 506 -22.00 -17.52 28.57
N LYS A 507 -22.99 -18.43 28.70
CA LYS A 507 -23.11 -19.57 27.79
C LYS A 507 -23.77 -19.18 26.49
N ILE A 508 -23.40 -19.89 25.42
CA ILE A 508 -24.08 -19.82 24.12
C ILE A 508 -25.42 -20.57 24.26
N ILE A 509 -26.52 -19.80 24.23
CA ILE A 509 -27.87 -20.34 24.38
C ILE A 509 -28.58 -20.66 23.07
N LYS A 510 -28.12 -20.06 21.96
CA LYS A 510 -28.71 -20.31 20.64
C LYS A 510 -27.63 -20.37 19.57
N ARG A 511 -27.72 -21.39 18.72
CA ARG A 511 -26.87 -21.55 17.53
C ARG A 511 -27.76 -21.69 16.30
N SER A 512 -27.42 -21.01 15.24
CA SER A 512 -28.08 -21.14 13.93
C SER A 512 -27.06 -21.00 12.80
N ARG A 513 -27.32 -21.65 11.67
CA ARG A 513 -26.52 -21.53 10.46
C ARG A 513 -27.27 -20.76 9.41
N ILE A 514 -26.57 -19.82 8.72
CA ILE A 514 -27.14 -19.09 7.62
C ILE A 514 -26.96 -19.92 6.35
N GLN A 515 -28.07 -20.20 5.69
CA GLN A 515 -28.12 -21.13 4.57
C GLN A 515 -27.14 -20.75 3.44
N ASN A 516 -26.35 -21.71 2.99
CA ASN A 516 -25.40 -21.61 1.87
C ASN A 516 -24.35 -20.51 1.99
N THR A 517 -23.97 -20.10 3.22
CA THR A 517 -22.96 -19.06 3.42
C THR A 517 -21.76 -19.52 4.25
N GLY A 518 -21.86 -20.64 4.94
CA GLY A 518 -20.87 -21.06 5.94
C GLY A 518 -20.92 -20.25 7.26
N VAL A 519 -21.72 -19.18 7.31
CA VAL A 519 -21.83 -18.32 8.49
C VAL A 519 -22.69 -18.98 9.57
N GLN A 520 -22.19 -18.95 10.81
CA GLN A 520 -22.91 -19.38 12.00
C GLN A 520 -23.24 -18.15 12.86
N LYS A 521 -24.44 -18.10 13.41
CA LYS A 521 -24.88 -17.06 14.34
C LYS A 521 -25.09 -17.67 15.71
N PHE A 522 -24.42 -17.11 16.72
CA PHE A 522 -24.56 -17.45 18.12
C PHE A 522 -25.23 -16.30 18.89
N ILE A 523 -26.00 -16.66 19.90
CA ILE A 523 -26.55 -15.71 20.89
C ILE A 523 -26.13 -16.23 22.25
N LEU A 524 -25.50 -15.38 23.05
CA LEU A 524 -25.07 -15.65 24.40
C LEU A 524 -26.22 -15.38 25.40
N GLU A 525 -26.11 -15.92 26.61
CA GLU A 525 -27.08 -15.69 27.70
C GLU A 525 -27.13 -14.21 28.12
N ASN A 526 -26.03 -13.47 27.96
CA ASN A 526 -25.97 -12.02 28.15
C ASN A 526 -26.56 -11.20 26.98
N GLY A 527 -27.17 -11.81 25.96
CA GLY A 527 -27.85 -11.14 24.84
C GLY A 527 -26.96 -10.90 23.63
N VAL A 528 -25.64 -10.88 23.79
CA VAL A 528 -24.67 -10.53 22.72
C VAL A 528 -24.80 -11.49 21.54
N THR A 529 -24.76 -10.92 20.33
CA THR A 529 -24.78 -11.65 19.05
C THR A 529 -23.34 -11.80 18.51
N VAL A 530 -22.97 -13.04 18.15
CA VAL A 530 -21.68 -13.35 17.51
C VAL A 530 -21.89 -14.08 16.21
N TYR A 531 -21.22 -13.64 15.16
CA TYR A 531 -21.15 -14.33 13.87
C TYR A 531 -19.77 -14.96 13.70
N LEU A 532 -19.75 -16.20 13.24
CA LEU A 532 -18.54 -16.97 12.94
C LEU A 532 -18.56 -17.42 11.50
N LYS A 533 -17.50 -17.19 10.78
CA LYS A 533 -17.28 -17.74 9.45
C LYS A 533 -15.87 -18.34 9.36
N PRO A 534 -15.71 -19.63 9.73
CA PRO A 534 -14.47 -20.35 9.46
C PRO A 534 -14.21 -20.42 7.95
N THR A 535 -12.99 -20.15 7.52
CA THR A 535 -12.56 -20.18 6.13
C THR A 535 -11.17 -20.82 6.02
N ASP A 536 -10.81 -21.21 4.80
CA ASP A 536 -9.49 -21.66 4.38
C ASP A 536 -8.89 -20.73 3.29
N PHE A 537 -9.35 -19.47 3.26
CA PHE A 537 -8.95 -18.51 2.23
C PHE A 537 -7.53 -18.00 2.47
N GLU A 538 -7.22 -17.68 3.72
CA GLU A 538 -5.91 -17.32 4.23
C GLU A 538 -5.59 -18.19 5.43
N GLU A 539 -4.46 -18.88 5.43
CA GLU A 539 -4.04 -19.71 6.57
C GLU A 539 -3.49 -18.83 7.70
N ASN A 540 -3.70 -19.28 8.95
CA ASN A 540 -3.18 -18.67 10.17
C ASN A 540 -3.63 -17.21 10.42
N VAL A 541 -4.70 -16.74 9.80
CA VAL A 541 -5.22 -15.38 10.05
C VAL A 541 -6.69 -15.41 10.44
N ILE A 542 -7.02 -14.68 11.51
CA ILE A 542 -8.38 -14.51 12.02
C ILE A 542 -8.66 -13.01 12.10
N TYR A 543 -9.62 -12.55 11.33
CA TYR A 543 -10.10 -11.18 11.36
C TYR A 543 -11.27 -11.04 12.32
N PHE A 544 -11.32 -9.91 12.97
CA PHE A 544 -12.33 -9.58 13.96
C PHE A 544 -12.88 -8.16 13.74
N LYS A 545 -14.18 -8.02 13.87
CA LYS A 545 -14.88 -6.74 13.87
C LYS A 545 -16.04 -6.77 14.85
N SER A 546 -16.19 -5.69 15.65
CA SER A 546 -17.44 -5.46 16.39
C SER A 546 -18.03 -4.10 16.05
N ARG A 547 -19.35 -3.99 16.08
CA ARG A 547 -20.06 -2.73 15.82
C ARG A 547 -21.30 -2.62 16.70
N SER A 548 -21.55 -1.36 17.16
CA SER A 548 -22.79 -0.89 17.74
C SER A 548 -23.15 0.45 17.14
N ASP A 549 -24.44 0.81 17.12
CA ASP A 549 -24.95 2.07 16.60
C ASP A 549 -24.79 3.19 17.65
N GLY A 550 -24.38 4.40 17.21
CA GLY A 550 -24.21 5.54 18.10
C GLY A 550 -23.15 6.51 17.60
N GLY A 551 -21.90 6.14 17.76
CA GLY A 551 -20.73 6.92 17.39
C GLY A 551 -20.71 8.30 18.04
N TYR A 552 -19.93 9.22 17.49
CA TYR A 552 -19.92 10.60 18.00
C TYR A 552 -21.17 11.42 17.61
N SER A 553 -22.18 10.80 16.90
CA SER A 553 -23.48 11.45 16.70
C SER A 553 -24.22 11.65 18.01
N THR A 554 -23.99 10.83 19.02
CA THR A 554 -24.65 10.90 20.34
C THR A 554 -24.16 12.09 21.19
N ALA A 555 -22.99 12.65 20.90
CA ALA A 555 -22.44 13.77 21.65
C ALA A 555 -23.23 15.07 21.36
N ASP A 556 -23.51 15.88 22.38
CA ASP A 556 -23.99 17.25 22.21
C ASP A 556 -22.87 18.17 21.67
N MET A 557 -23.22 19.40 21.28
CA MET A 557 -22.26 20.34 20.67
C MET A 557 -21.11 20.76 21.59
N ASN A 558 -21.29 20.70 22.92
CA ASN A 558 -20.22 21.01 23.87
C ASN A 558 -19.19 19.87 23.98
N ASN A 559 -19.65 18.63 23.82
CA ASN A 559 -18.83 17.42 23.88
C ASN A 559 -18.32 16.97 22.51
N PHE A 560 -18.97 17.44 21.43
CA PHE A 560 -18.67 17.02 20.05
C PHE A 560 -17.19 17.17 19.64
N PRO A 561 -16.48 18.28 19.96
CA PRO A 561 -15.05 18.36 19.61
C PRO A 561 -14.22 17.22 20.17
N THR A 562 -14.40 16.87 21.45
CA THR A 562 -13.68 15.75 22.06
C THR A 562 -14.16 14.40 21.50
N ALA A 563 -15.49 14.21 21.39
CA ALA A 563 -16.05 12.95 20.90
C ALA A 563 -15.56 12.59 19.49
N LYS A 564 -15.41 13.58 18.61
CA LYS A 564 -14.93 13.42 17.24
C LYS A 564 -13.50 12.86 17.16
N TYR A 565 -12.67 13.13 18.16
CA TYR A 565 -11.27 12.70 18.18
C TYR A 565 -10.98 11.63 19.23
N THR A 566 -12.02 11.08 19.87
CA THR A 566 -11.82 10.13 20.97
C THR A 566 -11.15 8.83 20.49
N ASP A 567 -11.47 8.29 19.31
CA ASP A 567 -10.82 7.09 18.78
C ASP A 567 -9.31 7.28 18.53
N GLU A 568 -8.91 8.45 18.01
CA GLU A 568 -7.49 8.79 17.83
C GLU A 568 -6.78 8.86 19.19
N ILE A 569 -7.42 9.49 20.20
CA ILE A 569 -6.90 9.53 21.58
C ILE A 569 -6.77 8.11 22.15
N LEU A 570 -7.78 7.26 21.98
CA LEU A 570 -7.76 5.87 22.44
C LEU A 570 -6.66 5.04 21.76
N SER A 571 -6.30 5.38 20.53
CA SER A 571 -5.20 4.72 19.82
C SER A 571 -3.84 4.92 20.50
N LEU A 572 -3.69 5.95 21.34
CA LEU A 572 -2.48 6.27 22.12
C LEU A 572 -2.51 5.61 23.51
N ALA A 573 -3.64 5.05 23.94
CA ALA A 573 -3.85 4.55 25.29
C ALA A 573 -3.01 3.30 25.62
N ASP A 574 -2.61 3.21 26.89
CA ASP A 574 -2.18 1.96 27.49
C ASP A 574 -3.35 0.99 27.64
N ILE A 575 -3.10 -0.31 27.62
CA ILE A 575 -4.14 -1.32 27.66
C ILE A 575 -3.96 -2.31 28.82
N GLY A 576 -4.94 -2.35 29.71
CA GLY A 576 -4.91 -3.25 30.85
C GLY A 576 -3.74 -2.97 31.79
N ASN A 577 -2.83 -3.92 31.88
CA ASN A 577 -1.58 -3.86 32.66
C ASN A 577 -0.35 -3.49 31.80
N LEU A 578 -0.51 -3.26 30.53
CA LEU A 578 0.59 -2.98 29.60
C LEU A 578 0.58 -1.54 29.11
N LYS A 579 1.77 -0.95 29.05
CA LYS A 579 1.98 0.24 28.24
C LYS A 579 1.85 -0.08 26.76
N LYS A 580 1.44 0.89 25.95
CA LYS A 580 1.32 0.73 24.47
C LYS A 580 2.60 0.19 23.85
N VAL A 581 3.76 0.75 24.26
CA VAL A 581 5.07 0.34 23.77
C VAL A 581 5.40 -1.10 24.17
N ASP A 582 5.04 -1.53 25.38
CA ASP A 582 5.32 -2.89 25.86
C ASP A 582 4.48 -3.94 25.14
N LEU A 583 3.23 -3.59 24.79
CA LEU A 583 2.39 -4.42 23.93
C LEU A 583 3.08 -4.67 22.58
N ARG A 584 3.62 -3.60 21.97
CA ARG A 584 4.32 -3.67 20.66
C ARG A 584 5.67 -4.40 20.73
N LYS A 585 6.32 -4.42 21.88
CA LYS A 585 7.53 -5.22 22.10
C LYS A 585 7.23 -6.72 22.17
N GLN A 586 6.08 -7.10 22.73
CA GLN A 586 5.73 -8.50 22.93
C GLN A 586 5.05 -9.13 21.72
N TYR A 587 4.17 -8.39 21.06
CA TYR A 587 3.33 -8.89 19.98
C TYR A 587 3.63 -8.12 18.71
N PRO A 588 4.25 -8.75 17.68
CA PRO A 588 4.43 -8.14 16.39
C PRO A 588 3.08 -7.64 15.84
N ARG A 589 3.06 -6.42 15.29
CA ARG A 589 1.81 -5.83 14.79
C ARG A 589 1.18 -6.68 13.69
N LYS A 590 1.99 -7.38 12.90
CA LYS A 590 1.52 -8.30 11.86
C LYS A 590 0.78 -9.50 12.45
N SER A 591 1.22 -9.99 13.63
CA SER A 591 0.65 -11.21 14.26
C SER A 591 -0.52 -10.93 15.20
N LEU A 592 -0.63 -9.72 15.76
CA LEU A 592 -1.72 -9.34 16.66
C LEU A 592 -1.95 -7.83 16.68
N ASN A 593 -3.16 -7.42 16.31
CA ASN A 593 -3.59 -6.02 16.43
C ASN A 593 -5.09 -5.95 16.78
N VAL A 594 -5.44 -5.22 17.83
CA VAL A 594 -6.82 -4.97 18.27
C VAL A 594 -6.91 -3.51 18.72
N TYR A 595 -7.88 -2.77 18.19
CA TYR A 595 -8.01 -1.33 18.43
C TYR A 595 -9.46 -0.88 18.36
N PRO A 596 -9.85 0.15 19.18
CA PRO A 596 -11.20 0.73 19.15
C PRO A 596 -11.39 1.62 17.92
N ILE A 597 -12.63 1.75 17.49
CA ILE A 597 -13.07 2.66 16.43
C ILE A 597 -14.32 3.41 16.93
N ILE A 598 -14.37 4.72 16.67
CA ILE A 598 -15.57 5.53 16.87
C ILE A 598 -15.77 6.42 15.63
N THR A 599 -16.79 6.11 14.85
CA THR A 599 -17.16 6.90 13.66
C THR A 599 -18.32 7.85 13.95
N HIS A 600 -18.85 8.48 12.91
CA HIS A 600 -20.01 9.37 13.07
C HIS A 600 -21.24 8.65 13.66
N LEU A 601 -21.54 7.44 13.18
CA LEU A 601 -22.80 6.75 13.49
C LEU A 601 -22.62 5.45 14.27
N GLU A 602 -21.41 4.97 14.46
CA GLU A 602 -21.13 3.69 15.08
C GLU A 602 -19.81 3.69 15.87
N GLU A 603 -19.73 2.83 16.86
CA GLU A 603 -18.50 2.47 17.56
C GLU A 603 -18.24 0.99 17.46
N GLY A 604 -17.00 0.59 17.75
CA GLY A 604 -16.61 -0.82 17.73
C GLY A 604 -15.16 -1.07 18.06
N ILE A 605 -14.76 -2.29 17.84
CA ILE A 605 -13.36 -2.74 17.95
C ILE A 605 -13.06 -3.56 16.72
N ASP A 606 -11.98 -3.26 16.05
CA ASP A 606 -11.46 -4.01 14.92
C ASP A 606 -10.14 -4.67 15.28
N GLY A 607 -9.79 -5.73 14.57
CA GLY A 607 -8.52 -6.38 14.79
C GLY A 607 -8.33 -7.66 13.99
N TYR A 608 -7.16 -8.23 14.18
CA TYR A 608 -6.79 -9.54 13.64
C TYR A 608 -5.75 -10.19 14.55
N SER A 609 -5.66 -11.51 14.45
CA SER A 609 -4.57 -12.28 15.07
C SER A 609 -4.20 -13.47 14.22
N THR A 610 -2.96 -13.96 14.42
CA THR A 610 -2.63 -15.33 14.03
C THR A 610 -3.20 -16.34 15.06
N ASN A 611 -3.28 -17.60 14.67
CA ASN A 611 -3.79 -18.67 15.55
C ASN A 611 -3.01 -18.79 16.87
N GLN A 612 -1.71 -18.43 16.83
CA GLN A 612 -0.84 -18.42 18.01
C GLN A 612 -1.33 -17.46 19.09
N PHE A 613 -1.92 -16.33 18.72
CA PHE A 613 -2.32 -15.25 19.63
C PHE A 613 -3.84 -15.10 19.75
N LEU A 614 -4.59 -16.16 19.43
CA LEU A 614 -6.05 -16.14 19.47
C LEU A 614 -6.61 -15.76 20.85
N GLU A 615 -6.09 -16.33 21.96
CA GLU A 615 -6.56 -15.96 23.30
C GLU A 615 -6.18 -14.53 23.66
N GLU A 616 -4.99 -14.07 23.29
CA GLU A 616 -4.53 -12.69 23.51
C GLU A 616 -5.42 -11.70 22.74
N MET A 617 -5.89 -12.03 21.54
CA MET A 617 -6.87 -11.22 20.82
C MET A 617 -8.15 -11.03 21.66
N PHE A 618 -8.70 -12.11 22.22
CA PHE A 618 -9.88 -12.02 23.07
C PHE A 618 -9.62 -11.24 24.37
N MET A 619 -8.43 -11.38 24.94
CA MET A 619 -8.01 -10.57 26.11
C MET A 619 -7.98 -9.08 25.75
N LEU A 620 -7.42 -8.73 24.59
CA LEU A 620 -7.37 -7.34 24.12
C LEU A 620 -8.76 -6.80 23.78
N ILE A 621 -9.66 -7.60 23.19
CA ILE A 621 -11.06 -7.22 22.99
C ILE A 621 -11.69 -6.82 24.32
N TYR A 622 -11.61 -7.67 25.35
CA TYR A 622 -12.15 -7.38 26.68
C TYR A 622 -11.53 -6.11 27.29
N GLN A 623 -10.21 -5.96 27.20
CA GLN A 623 -9.49 -4.80 27.73
C GLN A 623 -9.88 -3.50 27.03
N ASN A 624 -10.14 -3.53 25.72
CA ASN A 624 -10.58 -2.35 24.96
C ASN A 624 -11.95 -1.82 25.40
N PHE A 625 -12.82 -2.67 25.98
CA PHE A 625 -14.09 -2.22 26.55
C PHE A 625 -13.92 -1.43 27.86
N TYR A 626 -12.96 -1.82 28.72
CA TYR A 626 -12.97 -1.30 30.09
C TYR A 626 -11.66 -0.73 30.61
N ASN A 627 -10.54 -1.05 29.98
CA ASN A 627 -9.23 -0.88 30.59
C ASN A 627 -8.24 -0.14 29.69
N LEU A 628 -8.71 0.72 28.80
CA LEU A 628 -7.86 1.69 28.13
C LEU A 628 -7.54 2.84 29.10
N LYS A 629 -6.27 3.21 29.20
CA LYS A 629 -5.76 4.22 30.11
C LYS A 629 -4.94 5.24 29.36
N PHE A 630 -5.30 6.47 29.50
CA PHE A 630 -4.58 7.64 28.98
C PHE A 630 -4.70 8.76 30.00
N ASP A 631 -3.66 9.56 30.15
CA ASP A 631 -3.61 10.64 31.12
C ASP A 631 -3.94 12.01 30.48
N GLU A 632 -4.03 13.03 31.30
CA GLU A 632 -4.30 14.42 30.86
C GLU A 632 -3.23 14.90 29.89
N LYS A 633 -1.96 14.54 30.14
CA LYS A 633 -0.83 14.97 29.30
C LYS A 633 -0.87 14.35 27.91
N THR A 634 -1.26 13.09 27.79
CA THR A 634 -1.49 12.44 26.48
C THR A 634 -2.51 13.21 25.64
N VAL A 635 -3.63 13.62 26.25
CA VAL A 635 -4.68 14.39 25.56
C VAL A 635 -4.20 15.81 25.22
N GLU A 636 -3.47 16.45 26.10
CA GLU A 636 -2.90 17.79 25.83
C GLU A 636 -1.87 17.75 24.69
N ASN A 637 -0.99 16.75 24.66
CA ASN A 637 -0.03 16.57 23.57
C ASN A 637 -0.76 16.32 22.24
N PHE A 638 -1.74 15.42 22.21
CA PHE A 638 -2.59 15.17 21.05
C PHE A 638 -3.26 16.46 20.54
N LYS A 639 -3.85 17.24 21.46
CA LYS A 639 -4.50 18.50 21.12
C LYS A 639 -3.51 19.51 20.51
N LEU A 640 -2.31 19.65 21.10
CA LEU A 640 -1.27 20.53 20.57
C LEU A 640 -0.81 20.09 19.17
N GLU A 641 -0.64 18.79 18.95
CA GLU A 641 -0.33 18.23 17.64
C GLU A 641 -1.38 18.63 16.60
N LYS A 642 -2.68 18.42 16.90
CA LYS A 642 -3.79 18.80 15.99
C LYS A 642 -3.89 20.31 15.75
N ILE A 643 -3.60 21.13 16.74
CA ILE A 643 -3.53 22.60 16.57
C ILE A 643 -2.38 22.97 15.65
N ASN A 644 -1.22 22.35 15.79
CA ASN A 644 -0.06 22.62 14.92
C ASN A 644 -0.34 22.14 13.48
N GLU A 645 -0.94 20.95 13.29
CA GLU A 645 -1.41 20.49 11.98
C GLU A 645 -2.36 21.52 11.32
N TYR A 646 -3.32 22.03 12.08
CA TYR A 646 -4.24 23.06 11.58
C TYR A 646 -3.52 24.35 11.20
N ILE A 647 -2.62 24.83 12.05
CA ILE A 647 -1.86 26.07 11.78
C ILE A 647 -1.01 25.92 10.52
N ASN A 648 -0.31 24.81 10.38
CA ASN A 648 0.54 24.53 9.23
C ASN A 648 -0.32 24.41 7.95
N SER A 649 -1.34 23.57 7.97
CA SER A 649 -2.23 23.38 6.81
C SER A 649 -2.97 24.66 6.42
N SER A 650 -3.32 25.52 7.36
CA SER A 650 -4.04 26.78 7.09
C SER A 650 -3.25 27.81 6.29
N GLN A 651 -1.94 27.60 6.10
CA GLN A 651 -1.10 28.44 5.22
C GLN A 651 -1.25 28.06 3.73
N ASP A 652 -1.70 26.84 3.44
CA ASP A 652 -1.89 26.39 2.06
C ASP A 652 -3.18 27.01 1.46
N PRO A 653 -3.10 27.71 0.32
CA PRO A 653 -4.29 28.20 -0.38
C PRO A 653 -5.29 27.08 -0.73
N GLN A 654 -4.82 25.85 -0.98
CA GLN A 654 -5.66 24.69 -1.26
C GLN A 654 -6.45 24.25 -0.01
N PHE A 655 -5.88 24.43 1.20
CA PHE A 655 -6.58 24.17 2.46
C PHE A 655 -7.83 25.03 2.62
N GLU A 656 -7.72 26.34 2.41
CA GLU A 656 -8.86 27.26 2.48
C GLU A 656 -9.94 26.91 1.43
N PHE A 657 -9.51 26.49 0.23
CA PHE A 657 -10.43 26.01 -0.79
C PHE A 657 -11.14 24.74 -0.34
N ASN A 658 -10.40 23.72 0.14
CA ASN A 658 -10.94 22.44 0.59
C ASN A 658 -11.91 22.64 1.77
N LYS A 659 -11.56 23.48 2.73
CA LYS A 659 -12.40 23.87 3.87
C LYS A 659 -13.71 24.50 3.39
N ASN A 660 -13.61 25.53 2.54
CA ASN A 660 -14.80 26.23 2.01
C ASN A 660 -15.68 25.29 1.17
N PHE A 661 -15.07 24.40 0.37
CA PHE A 661 -15.82 23.40 -0.39
C PHE A 661 -16.56 22.44 0.55
N TYR A 662 -15.87 21.83 1.51
CA TYR A 662 -16.44 20.85 2.42
C TYR A 662 -17.59 21.45 3.27
N GLU A 663 -17.39 22.65 3.80
CA GLU A 663 -18.42 23.36 4.56
C GLU A 663 -19.65 23.68 3.69
N GLU A 664 -19.45 24.18 2.49
CA GLU A 664 -20.53 24.47 1.55
C GLU A 664 -21.22 23.21 1.05
N TYR A 665 -20.45 22.13 0.86
CA TYR A 665 -20.98 20.83 0.43
C TYR A 665 -22.06 20.32 1.40
N TYR A 666 -21.86 20.50 2.70
CA TYR A 666 -22.82 20.15 3.75
C TYR A 666 -23.64 21.34 4.27
N ASN A 667 -23.86 22.37 3.44
CA ASN A 667 -24.65 23.54 3.78
C ASN A 667 -24.21 24.27 5.06
N LYS A 668 -22.90 24.28 5.36
CA LYS A 668 -22.30 24.85 6.58
C LYS A 668 -22.96 24.36 7.86
N HIS A 669 -23.28 23.06 7.90
CA HIS A 669 -23.87 22.47 9.08
C HIS A 669 -22.86 22.52 10.24
N PRO A 670 -23.25 22.90 11.48
CA PRO A 670 -22.29 23.11 12.59
C PRO A 670 -21.36 21.93 12.90
N ARG A 671 -21.80 20.69 12.62
CA ARG A 671 -20.98 19.48 12.84
C ARG A 671 -20.05 19.14 11.67
N THR A 672 -20.16 19.86 10.58
CA THR A 672 -19.30 19.68 9.39
C THR A 672 -18.43 20.89 9.11
N LEU A 673 -18.43 21.88 10.00
CA LEU A 673 -17.43 22.94 9.95
C LEU A 673 -16.03 22.33 10.12
N TYR A 674 -15.08 22.86 9.38
CA TYR A 674 -13.71 22.37 9.46
C TYR A 674 -13.15 22.69 10.85
N PRO A 675 -12.51 21.75 11.54
CA PRO A 675 -11.97 21.98 12.88
C PRO A 675 -10.91 23.07 12.84
N ASP A 676 -11.19 24.20 13.50
CA ASP A 676 -10.26 25.29 13.72
C ASP A 676 -9.62 25.21 15.10
N LYS A 677 -8.70 26.13 15.39
CA LYS A 677 -8.01 26.18 16.69
C LYS A 677 -9.00 26.25 17.86
N GLU A 678 -10.07 27.08 17.77
CA GLU A 678 -11.07 27.20 18.83
C GLU A 678 -11.85 25.89 19.06
N PHE A 679 -12.10 25.14 17.98
CA PHE A 679 -12.71 23.83 18.07
C PHE A 679 -11.78 22.82 18.77
N LEU A 680 -10.52 22.79 18.41
CA LEU A 680 -9.52 21.86 18.93
C LEU A 680 -9.19 22.15 20.41
N GLU A 681 -9.16 23.42 20.82
CA GLU A 681 -8.95 23.84 22.23
C GLU A 681 -10.03 23.29 23.20
N LYS A 682 -11.20 22.89 22.69
CA LYS A 682 -12.31 22.29 23.49
C LYS A 682 -12.11 20.80 23.80
N ILE A 683 -11.10 20.16 23.23
CA ILE A 683 -10.73 18.77 23.53
C ILE A 683 -10.16 18.71 24.94
N THR A 684 -10.72 17.81 25.77
CA THR A 684 -10.28 17.63 27.15
C THR A 684 -10.25 16.16 27.58
N HIS A 685 -9.33 15.82 28.47
CA HIS A 685 -9.18 14.47 29.02
C HIS A 685 -10.46 13.99 29.70
N GLU A 686 -11.10 14.79 30.54
CA GLU A 686 -12.32 14.41 31.27
C GLU A 686 -13.44 14.00 30.31
N LYS A 687 -13.64 14.79 29.22
CA LYS A 687 -14.67 14.48 28.20
C LYS A 687 -14.31 13.23 27.41
N ALA A 688 -13.03 13.02 27.05
CA ALA A 688 -12.60 11.85 26.33
C ALA A 688 -12.82 10.56 27.15
N VAL A 689 -12.44 10.58 28.44
CA VAL A 689 -12.69 9.45 29.37
C VAL A 689 -14.18 9.18 29.54
N SER A 690 -14.97 10.24 29.70
CA SER A 690 -16.42 10.12 29.87
C SER A 690 -17.08 9.55 28.62
N PHE A 691 -16.68 10.03 27.44
CA PHE A 691 -17.24 9.59 26.17
C PHE A 691 -16.83 8.15 25.84
N TYR A 692 -15.56 7.79 26.06
CA TYR A 692 -15.12 6.39 25.91
C TYR A 692 -15.96 5.45 26.80
N LYS A 693 -16.11 5.77 28.08
CA LYS A 693 -16.91 4.94 28.99
C LYS A 693 -18.35 4.81 28.54
N ASP A 694 -18.96 5.91 28.10
CA ASP A 694 -20.33 5.90 27.61
C ASP A 694 -20.50 5.00 26.37
N ARG A 695 -19.54 5.02 25.43
CA ARG A 695 -19.64 4.21 24.22
C ARG A 695 -19.39 2.73 24.41
N PHE A 696 -18.57 2.33 25.40
CA PHE A 696 -18.17 0.94 25.61
C PHE A 696 -18.71 0.33 26.92
N GLU A 697 -19.59 1.02 27.66
CA GLU A 697 -20.12 0.52 28.93
C GLU A 697 -21.12 -0.63 28.74
N ASP A 698 -21.90 -0.64 27.65
CA ASP A 698 -22.89 -1.66 27.32
C ASP A 698 -22.52 -2.41 26.07
N ALA A 699 -22.44 -3.73 26.15
CA ALA A 699 -22.11 -4.59 25.02
C ALA A 699 -23.32 -5.29 24.39
N GLU A 700 -24.54 -5.05 24.87
CA GLU A 700 -25.76 -5.76 24.41
C GLU A 700 -26.03 -5.50 22.92
N ASP A 701 -25.85 -4.24 22.49
CA ASP A 701 -26.09 -3.82 21.11
C ASP A 701 -24.93 -4.11 20.15
N PHE A 702 -23.80 -4.55 20.71
CA PHE A 702 -22.66 -4.91 19.88
C PHE A 702 -22.87 -6.25 19.17
N VAL A 703 -22.49 -6.25 17.91
CA VAL A 703 -22.38 -7.46 17.09
C VAL A 703 -20.91 -7.77 16.87
N PHE A 704 -20.54 -9.01 17.13
CA PHE A 704 -19.18 -9.50 16.99
C PHE A 704 -19.09 -10.41 15.76
N VAL A 705 -18.12 -10.19 14.89
CA VAL A 705 -17.90 -10.96 13.66
C VAL A 705 -16.46 -11.48 13.67
N PHE A 706 -16.30 -12.80 13.52
CA PHE A 706 -15.01 -13.46 13.35
C PHE A 706 -15.00 -14.20 12.02
N VAL A 707 -13.99 -13.95 11.20
CA VAL A 707 -13.81 -14.59 9.88
C VAL A 707 -12.36 -15.01 9.72
N GLY A 708 -12.07 -16.22 9.26
CA GLY A 708 -10.71 -16.67 9.02
C GLY A 708 -10.45 -18.13 9.39
N ASP A 709 -9.19 -18.46 9.52
CA ASP A 709 -8.69 -19.82 9.77
C ASP A 709 -8.80 -20.21 11.26
N PHE A 710 -9.92 -20.73 11.66
CA PHE A 710 -10.14 -21.23 13.02
C PHE A 710 -11.13 -22.39 13.07
N GLU A 711 -10.96 -23.24 14.07
CA GLU A 711 -11.94 -24.25 14.42
C GLU A 711 -12.96 -23.72 15.42
N VAL A 712 -14.26 -23.92 15.15
CA VAL A 712 -15.36 -23.41 15.99
C VAL A 712 -15.24 -23.88 17.43
N ASN A 713 -14.80 -25.10 17.68
CA ASN A 713 -14.62 -25.67 19.00
C ASN A 713 -13.47 -25.00 19.81
N GLN A 714 -12.52 -24.35 19.13
CA GLN A 714 -11.43 -23.61 19.80
C GLN A 714 -11.87 -22.19 20.18
N ILE A 715 -12.67 -21.54 19.35
CA ILE A 715 -13.10 -20.15 19.56
C ILE A 715 -14.31 -20.05 20.51
N GLU A 716 -15.23 -21.04 20.53
CA GLU A 716 -16.42 -21.02 21.40
C GLU A 716 -16.10 -20.81 22.90
N PRO A 717 -15.12 -21.52 23.53
CA PRO A 717 -14.78 -21.28 24.91
C PRO A 717 -14.27 -19.86 25.19
N LEU A 718 -13.56 -19.26 24.25
CA LEU A 718 -13.05 -17.88 24.34
C LEU A 718 -14.19 -16.86 24.23
N ILE A 719 -15.14 -17.08 23.33
CA ILE A 719 -16.36 -16.29 23.23
C ILE A 719 -17.14 -16.34 24.56
N GLU A 720 -17.41 -17.54 25.09
CA GLU A 720 -18.12 -17.69 26.36
C GLU A 720 -17.38 -17.00 27.52
N LYS A 721 -16.05 -17.10 27.54
CA LYS A 721 -15.21 -16.52 28.62
C LYS A 721 -15.13 -15.01 28.52
N TYR A 722 -14.72 -14.45 27.35
CA TYR A 722 -14.37 -13.05 27.22
C TYR A 722 -15.57 -12.19 26.78
N ILE A 723 -16.23 -12.55 25.66
CA ILE A 723 -17.40 -11.81 25.17
C ILE A 723 -18.59 -12.03 26.13
N GLY A 724 -18.74 -13.24 26.65
CA GLY A 724 -19.75 -13.56 27.67
C GLY A 724 -19.57 -12.83 29.01
N SER A 725 -18.39 -12.27 29.29
CA SER A 725 -18.11 -11.45 30.48
C SER A 725 -18.32 -9.95 30.28
N LEU A 726 -18.64 -9.50 29.05
CA LEU A 726 -18.95 -8.10 28.80
C LEU A 726 -20.24 -7.69 29.52
N LYS A 727 -20.26 -6.47 30.03
CA LYS A 727 -21.38 -5.92 30.79
C LYS A 727 -22.56 -5.60 29.90
N ILE A 728 -23.75 -5.83 30.41
CA ILE A 728 -25.02 -5.53 29.79
C ILE A 728 -25.80 -4.62 30.73
N THR A 729 -26.26 -3.48 30.20
CA THR A 729 -27.04 -2.51 30.98
C THR A 729 -28.50 -2.39 30.53
N ASN A 730 -28.90 -3.10 29.49
CA ASN A 730 -30.20 -3.07 28.81
C ASN A 730 -30.51 -1.65 28.29
N ARG A 731 -29.50 -0.95 27.75
CA ARG A 731 -29.65 0.36 27.12
C ARG A 731 -29.84 0.15 25.61
N GLU A 732 -30.99 0.58 25.09
CA GLU A 732 -31.16 0.64 23.62
C GLU A 732 -30.42 1.86 23.08
N GLU A 733 -29.43 1.61 22.23
CA GLU A 733 -28.64 2.65 21.58
C GLU A 733 -29.00 2.79 20.10
N SER A 734 -28.86 3.99 19.58
CA SER A 734 -28.96 4.29 18.16
C SER A 734 -28.27 5.62 17.84
N PHE A 735 -27.85 5.77 16.61
CA PHE A 735 -27.28 7.03 16.15
C PHE A 735 -28.33 8.15 16.10
N ILE A 736 -27.87 9.40 16.21
CA ILE A 736 -28.68 10.59 16.10
C ILE A 736 -28.53 11.21 14.71
N ASP A 737 -29.61 11.29 13.93
CA ASP A 737 -29.63 11.99 12.65
C ASP A 737 -29.70 13.51 12.86
N HIS A 738 -28.55 14.17 12.87
CA HIS A 738 -28.43 15.63 12.98
C HIS A 738 -28.81 16.40 11.72
N LYS A 739 -29.40 15.75 10.72
CA LYS A 739 -29.79 16.35 9.44
C LYS A 739 -28.64 16.93 8.63
N ILE A 740 -27.46 16.33 8.74
CA ILE A 740 -26.35 16.63 7.85
C ILE A 740 -26.71 16.14 6.46
N ARG A 741 -26.76 17.05 5.49
CA ARG A 741 -27.19 16.77 4.11
C ARG A 741 -26.30 17.53 3.14
N PHE A 742 -25.97 16.92 2.01
CA PHE A 742 -25.24 17.59 0.94
C PHE A 742 -26.12 18.63 0.22
N LYS A 743 -25.44 19.54 -0.46
CA LYS A 743 -26.08 20.60 -1.26
C LYS A 743 -26.60 20.00 -2.58
N GLU A 744 -27.88 20.29 -2.89
CA GLU A 744 -28.58 19.72 -4.07
C GLU A 744 -28.48 20.57 -5.34
N ASN A 745 -28.09 21.84 -5.23
CA ASN A 745 -28.09 22.76 -6.38
C ASN A 745 -26.70 22.89 -7.02
N TYR A 746 -26.66 23.17 -8.33
CA TYR A 746 -25.43 23.48 -9.03
C TYR A 746 -24.63 24.57 -8.33
N LYS A 747 -23.34 24.30 -8.12
CA LYS A 747 -22.36 25.28 -7.66
C LYS A 747 -21.02 25.02 -8.30
N LEU A 748 -20.39 26.10 -8.76
CA LEU A 748 -19.00 26.08 -9.20
C LEU A 748 -18.12 26.51 -8.02
N PHE A 749 -17.15 25.67 -7.69
CA PHE A 749 -16.04 25.98 -6.80
C PHE A 749 -14.78 26.10 -7.64
N SER A 750 -13.98 27.12 -7.39
CA SER A 750 -12.69 27.27 -8.06
C SER A 750 -11.66 27.77 -7.08
N TYR A 751 -10.45 27.28 -7.20
CA TYR A 751 -9.26 27.85 -6.56
C TYR A 751 -8.25 28.24 -7.63
N GLU A 752 -7.35 29.17 -7.27
CA GLU A 752 -6.42 29.77 -8.21
C GLU A 752 -5.00 29.32 -7.87
N GLU A 753 -4.28 28.85 -8.85
CA GLU A 753 -2.87 28.48 -8.77
C GLU A 753 -2.01 29.34 -9.69
N GLU A 754 -0.78 29.66 -9.28
CA GLU A 754 0.10 30.62 -9.96
C GLU A 754 0.72 30.10 -11.26
N ASN A 755 0.44 29.22 -11.93
CA ASN A 755 0.85 28.69 -13.22
C ASN A 755 0.48 27.21 -13.35
N PRO A 756 -0.81 26.85 -13.26
CA PRO A 756 -1.20 25.47 -13.46
C PRO A 756 -0.87 25.09 -14.91
N LEU A 757 -0.17 23.99 -15.06
CA LEU A 757 0.10 23.41 -16.38
C LEU A 757 -1.13 22.73 -16.94
N ASN A 758 -1.90 22.08 -16.04
CA ASN A 758 -3.20 21.48 -16.31
C ASN A 758 -4.24 21.95 -15.30
N LEU A 759 -5.49 21.98 -15.71
CA LEU A 759 -6.63 22.27 -14.86
C LEU A 759 -7.27 20.95 -14.39
N ASN A 760 -7.27 20.72 -13.10
CA ASN A 760 -7.97 19.59 -12.49
C ASN A 760 -9.46 19.90 -12.33
N HIS A 761 -10.31 18.96 -12.70
CA HIS A 761 -11.75 19.09 -12.64
C HIS A 761 -12.39 17.92 -11.95
N ILE A 762 -13.33 18.20 -11.05
CA ILE A 762 -14.14 17.18 -10.39
C ILE A 762 -15.61 17.59 -10.53
N ARG A 763 -16.46 16.66 -10.96
CA ARG A 763 -17.90 16.82 -10.99
C ARG A 763 -18.56 15.84 -10.04
N PHE A 764 -19.34 16.34 -9.11
CA PHE A 764 -20.10 15.55 -8.15
C PHE A 764 -21.58 15.55 -8.51
N TYR A 765 -22.13 14.39 -8.78
CA TYR A 765 -23.56 14.15 -8.96
C TYR A 765 -24.09 13.42 -7.73
N ASN A 766 -24.66 14.18 -6.80
CA ASN A 766 -25.18 13.66 -5.55
C ASN A 766 -26.69 13.53 -5.60
N GLY A 767 -27.25 12.53 -4.91
CA GLY A 767 -28.69 12.36 -4.89
C GLY A 767 -29.17 11.34 -3.88
N TYR A 768 -30.49 11.24 -3.81
CA TYR A 768 -31.21 10.27 -2.98
C TYR A 768 -31.74 9.14 -3.84
N PHE A 769 -31.59 7.91 -3.35
CA PHE A 769 -32.15 6.74 -4.03
C PHE A 769 -32.53 5.67 -3.02
N LYS A 770 -33.37 4.72 -3.42
CA LYS A 770 -33.62 3.57 -2.58
C LYS A 770 -32.38 2.65 -2.61
N ASN A 771 -31.68 2.54 -1.49
CA ASN A 771 -30.46 1.75 -1.36
C ASN A 771 -30.76 0.25 -1.31
N THR A 772 -31.14 -0.32 -2.45
CA THR A 772 -31.30 -1.76 -2.62
C THR A 772 -30.06 -2.33 -3.28
N LEU A 773 -29.77 -3.61 -3.03
CA LEU A 773 -28.64 -4.29 -3.66
C LEU A 773 -28.65 -4.14 -5.20
N LYS A 774 -29.83 -4.27 -5.84
CA LYS A 774 -29.98 -4.04 -7.28
C LYS A 774 -29.62 -2.61 -7.72
N ASN A 775 -29.91 -1.60 -6.91
CA ASN A 775 -29.59 -0.21 -7.25
C ASN A 775 -28.10 0.09 -7.04
N ARG A 776 -27.45 -0.56 -6.04
CA ARG A 776 -25.99 -0.49 -5.89
C ARG A 776 -25.30 -1.07 -7.14
N PHE A 777 -25.71 -2.25 -7.59
CA PHE A 777 -25.15 -2.83 -8.83
C PHE A 777 -25.42 -1.96 -10.08
N LYS A 778 -26.55 -1.25 -10.15
CA LYS A 778 -26.75 -0.31 -11.26
C LYS A 778 -25.74 0.85 -11.24
N LEU A 779 -25.31 1.32 -10.06
CA LEU A 779 -24.24 2.32 -9.97
C LEU A 779 -22.92 1.76 -10.52
N TYR A 780 -22.51 0.55 -10.12
CA TYR A 780 -21.31 -0.09 -10.63
C TYR A 780 -21.36 -0.31 -12.16
N PHE A 781 -22.48 -0.78 -12.70
CA PHE A 781 -22.66 -0.85 -14.16
C PHE A 781 -22.51 0.50 -14.86
N ILE A 782 -23.06 1.58 -14.28
CA ILE A 782 -22.96 2.92 -14.87
C ILE A 782 -21.52 3.42 -14.79
N GLU A 783 -20.86 3.20 -13.68
CA GLU A 783 -19.47 3.53 -13.42
C GLU A 783 -18.58 2.95 -14.53
N ASP A 784 -18.50 1.62 -14.62
CA ASP A 784 -17.59 0.94 -15.52
C ASP A 784 -17.88 1.23 -17.01
N ILE A 785 -19.16 1.25 -17.40
CA ILE A 785 -19.52 1.55 -18.79
C ILE A 785 -19.19 3.01 -19.15
N LEU A 786 -19.51 3.95 -18.24
CA LEU A 786 -19.27 5.36 -18.47
C LEU A 786 -17.78 5.69 -18.47
N ASP A 787 -17.03 5.09 -17.56
CA ASP A 787 -15.58 5.20 -17.48
C ASP A 787 -14.94 4.78 -18.80
N SER A 788 -15.23 3.57 -19.27
CA SER A 788 -14.75 3.08 -20.58
C SER A 788 -15.17 3.98 -21.73
N MET A 789 -16.40 4.51 -21.75
CA MET A 789 -16.85 5.42 -22.81
C MET A 789 -16.14 6.78 -22.78
N LEU A 790 -15.82 7.29 -21.59
CA LEU A 790 -15.07 8.54 -21.42
C LEU A 790 -13.62 8.37 -21.85
N MET A 791 -12.99 7.28 -21.47
CA MET A 791 -11.63 6.93 -21.91
C MET A 791 -11.56 6.85 -23.44
N ASP A 792 -12.43 6.07 -24.07
CA ASP A 792 -12.45 5.91 -25.54
C ASP A 792 -12.63 7.24 -26.27
N GLN A 793 -13.65 8.02 -25.88
CA GLN A 793 -14.03 9.20 -26.64
C GLN A 793 -13.14 10.42 -26.32
N VAL A 794 -12.84 10.68 -25.03
CA VAL A 794 -12.18 11.91 -24.61
C VAL A 794 -10.67 11.79 -24.65
N ARG A 795 -10.14 10.63 -24.20
CA ARG A 795 -8.71 10.36 -24.23
C ARG A 795 -8.26 9.81 -25.58
N GLU A 796 -8.76 8.61 -25.98
CA GLU A 796 -8.21 7.88 -27.12
C GLU A 796 -8.57 8.50 -28.47
N GLU A 797 -9.86 8.86 -28.70
CA GLU A 797 -10.28 9.44 -30.00
C GLU A 797 -9.89 10.92 -30.13
N LYS A 798 -10.03 11.71 -29.05
CA LYS A 798 -9.88 13.17 -29.12
C LYS A 798 -8.55 13.68 -28.58
N ASN A 799 -7.83 12.89 -27.80
CA ASN A 799 -6.58 13.28 -27.14
C ASN A 799 -6.70 14.63 -26.40
N LEU A 800 -7.77 14.80 -25.61
CA LEU A 800 -8.04 16.05 -24.89
C LEU A 800 -7.59 16.02 -23.43
N VAL A 801 -7.35 14.85 -22.88
CA VAL A 801 -6.98 14.60 -21.48
C VAL A 801 -5.94 13.49 -21.42
N TYR A 802 -5.09 13.50 -20.37
CA TYR A 802 -4.24 12.36 -20.04
C TYR A 802 -5.05 11.27 -19.35
N SER A 803 -5.82 11.65 -18.35
CA SER A 803 -6.71 10.73 -17.63
C SER A 803 -8.09 11.34 -17.46
N ILE A 804 -9.09 10.49 -17.48
CA ILE A 804 -10.46 10.80 -17.13
C ILE A 804 -11.05 9.55 -16.49
N SER A 805 -11.76 9.71 -15.38
CA SER A 805 -12.40 8.60 -14.68
C SER A 805 -13.81 8.94 -14.25
N ALA A 806 -14.63 7.90 -14.17
CA ALA A 806 -15.96 7.94 -13.59
C ALA A 806 -16.04 6.93 -12.44
N SER A 807 -16.51 7.35 -11.27
CA SER A 807 -16.60 6.48 -10.08
C SER A 807 -17.84 6.81 -9.23
N SER A 808 -18.33 5.82 -8.50
CA SER A 808 -19.44 5.98 -7.57
C SER A 808 -18.97 5.78 -6.13
N TYR A 809 -19.43 6.66 -5.24
CA TYR A 809 -19.10 6.66 -3.82
C TYR A 809 -20.34 6.73 -2.94
N ASP A 810 -20.16 6.43 -1.66
CA ASP A 810 -21.10 6.72 -0.59
C ASP A 810 -22.53 6.27 -0.86
N ALA A 811 -22.71 5.08 -1.45
CA ALA A 811 -24.02 4.47 -1.52
C ALA A 811 -24.46 4.03 -0.11
N THR A 812 -24.69 5.04 0.78
CA THR A 812 -25.02 4.81 2.19
C THR A 812 -26.50 4.50 2.36
N LYS A 813 -26.85 3.79 3.44
CA LYS A 813 -28.23 3.55 3.85
C LYS A 813 -28.63 4.47 5.01
N TYR A 814 -27.69 4.79 5.88
CA TYR A 814 -27.92 5.59 7.07
C TYR A 814 -27.05 6.86 7.07
N PRO A 815 -27.50 7.95 7.69
CA PRO A 815 -28.83 8.17 8.25
C PRO A 815 -29.92 8.37 7.19
N VAL A 816 -29.56 8.48 5.91
CA VAL A 816 -30.46 8.56 4.74
C VAL A 816 -29.84 7.84 3.55
N GLU A 817 -30.71 7.33 2.69
CA GLU A 817 -30.28 6.59 1.50
C GLU A 817 -29.74 7.54 0.41
N THR A 818 -28.41 7.62 0.25
CA THR A 818 -27.73 8.52 -0.69
C THR A 818 -26.80 7.79 -1.65
N TYR A 819 -26.43 8.48 -2.73
CA TYR A 819 -25.33 8.14 -3.62
C TYR A 819 -24.55 9.38 -4.00
N SER A 820 -23.26 9.19 -4.30
CA SER A 820 -22.40 10.17 -4.96
C SER A 820 -21.77 9.53 -6.19
N PHE A 821 -21.79 10.25 -7.33
CA PHE A 821 -21.14 9.84 -8.56
C PHE A 821 -20.18 10.94 -9.01
N ILE A 822 -18.94 10.59 -9.31
CA ILE A 822 -17.89 11.56 -9.60
C ILE A 822 -17.32 11.32 -11.00
N ILE A 823 -17.01 12.40 -11.71
CA ILE A 823 -16.18 12.38 -12.93
C ILE A 823 -14.99 13.29 -12.69
N ASN A 824 -13.80 12.70 -12.71
CA ASN A 824 -12.52 13.38 -12.53
C ASN A 824 -11.76 13.44 -13.86
N TYR A 825 -11.07 14.54 -14.14
CA TYR A 825 -10.17 14.67 -15.27
C TYR A 825 -9.22 15.85 -15.11
N ALA A 826 -8.05 15.75 -15.75
CA ALA A 826 -7.11 16.85 -15.89
C ALA A 826 -6.98 17.22 -17.36
N THR A 827 -6.95 18.52 -17.67
CA THR A 827 -6.85 19.00 -19.06
C THR A 827 -6.13 20.33 -19.14
N SER A 828 -5.54 20.63 -20.31
CA SER A 828 -4.98 21.96 -20.58
C SER A 828 -6.05 23.05 -20.69
N ILE A 829 -5.71 24.29 -20.36
CA ILE A 829 -6.62 25.45 -20.39
C ILE A 829 -7.32 25.57 -21.74
N LYS A 830 -6.61 25.35 -22.83
CA LYS A 830 -7.16 25.46 -24.20
C LYS A 830 -8.18 24.38 -24.52
N ASN A 831 -8.16 23.24 -23.85
CA ASN A 831 -9.01 22.07 -24.10
C ASN A 831 -10.22 22.02 -23.19
N GLU A 832 -10.25 22.76 -22.07
CA GLU A 832 -11.31 22.70 -21.04
C GLU A 832 -12.74 22.70 -21.61
N GLN A 833 -13.04 23.64 -22.50
CA GLN A 833 -14.39 23.74 -23.07
C GLN A 833 -14.74 22.51 -23.92
N LYS A 834 -13.77 22.01 -24.71
CA LYS A 834 -13.97 20.82 -25.56
C LYS A 834 -14.20 19.56 -24.69
N VAL A 835 -13.41 19.37 -23.64
CA VAL A 835 -13.60 18.26 -22.69
C VAL A 835 -14.98 18.33 -22.06
N ASN A 836 -15.40 19.52 -21.61
CA ASN A 836 -16.74 19.72 -21.04
C ASN A 836 -17.87 19.32 -22.01
N GLU A 837 -17.72 19.64 -23.30
CA GLU A 837 -18.68 19.28 -24.34
C GLU A 837 -18.68 17.78 -24.63
N GLU A 838 -17.52 17.14 -24.73
CA GLU A 838 -17.39 15.70 -24.97
C GLU A 838 -17.97 14.88 -23.82
N ILE A 839 -17.68 15.23 -22.57
CA ILE A 839 -18.29 14.55 -21.41
C ILE A 839 -19.83 14.61 -21.47
N LYS A 840 -20.40 15.77 -21.81
CA LYS A 840 -21.86 15.91 -21.98
C LYS A 840 -22.39 15.01 -23.11
N GLN A 841 -21.66 14.89 -24.22
CA GLN A 841 -22.03 14.00 -25.32
C GLN A 841 -21.97 12.54 -24.92
N VAL A 842 -20.91 12.11 -24.20
CA VAL A 842 -20.78 10.74 -23.70
C VAL A 842 -21.94 10.40 -22.75
N ILE A 843 -22.20 11.23 -21.75
CA ILE A 843 -23.35 11.04 -20.83
C ILE A 843 -24.67 10.94 -21.63
N LYS A 844 -24.87 11.81 -22.63
CA LYS A 844 -26.07 11.78 -23.49
C LYS A 844 -26.15 10.48 -24.31
N LYS A 845 -25.05 10.01 -24.87
CA LYS A 845 -24.98 8.70 -25.55
C LYS A 845 -25.38 7.58 -24.61
N PHE A 846 -24.81 7.53 -23.40
CA PHE A 846 -25.14 6.55 -22.38
C PHE A 846 -26.63 6.57 -22.03
N ILE A 847 -27.17 7.74 -21.66
CA ILE A 847 -28.59 7.91 -21.30
C ILE A 847 -29.52 7.47 -22.42
N ASN A 848 -29.16 7.68 -23.67
CA ASN A 848 -29.96 7.26 -24.83
C ASN A 848 -29.68 5.82 -25.26
N ASN A 849 -28.91 5.07 -24.49
CA ASN A 849 -28.56 3.68 -24.78
C ASN A 849 -27.82 3.51 -26.12
N ASN A 850 -27.10 4.56 -26.53
CA ASN A 850 -26.32 4.62 -27.77
C ASN A 850 -24.84 4.32 -27.51
N TYR A 851 -24.55 3.09 -27.11
CA TYR A 851 -23.22 2.54 -26.92
C TYR A 851 -23.23 1.06 -27.30
N GLU A 852 -22.06 0.47 -27.51
CA GLU A 852 -21.96 -0.92 -27.96
C GLU A 852 -22.51 -1.91 -26.92
N ASN A 853 -23.17 -2.96 -27.41
CA ASN A 853 -23.68 -4.00 -26.52
C ASN A 853 -22.55 -4.74 -25.80
N GLY A 854 -21.39 -4.85 -26.44
CA GLY A 854 -20.20 -5.48 -25.86
C GLY A 854 -19.81 -4.88 -24.52
N LYS A 855 -19.80 -3.54 -24.38
CA LYS A 855 -19.48 -2.87 -23.11
C LYS A 855 -20.40 -3.30 -21.96
N PHE A 856 -21.70 -3.39 -22.19
CA PHE A 856 -22.66 -3.85 -21.18
C PHE A 856 -22.44 -5.32 -20.78
N GLU A 857 -22.23 -6.21 -21.77
CA GLU A 857 -22.01 -7.63 -21.49
C GLU A 857 -20.63 -7.88 -20.82
N ASN A 858 -19.62 -7.08 -21.17
CA ASN A 858 -18.30 -7.16 -20.53
C ASN A 858 -18.38 -6.78 -19.07
N VAL A 859 -18.92 -5.59 -18.74
CA VAL A 859 -19.09 -5.16 -17.34
C VAL A 859 -19.91 -6.18 -16.53
N LYS A 860 -20.94 -6.76 -17.15
CA LYS A 860 -21.71 -7.82 -16.51
C LYS A 860 -20.87 -9.03 -16.16
N LYS A 861 -19.99 -9.48 -17.06
CA LYS A 861 -19.05 -10.59 -16.81
C LYS A 861 -18.04 -10.23 -15.72
N THR A 862 -17.49 -9.01 -15.77
CA THR A 862 -16.55 -8.53 -14.76
C THR A 862 -17.16 -8.57 -13.36
N LEU A 863 -18.35 -7.97 -13.16
CA LEU A 863 -19.04 -7.99 -11.87
C LEU A 863 -19.37 -9.40 -11.35
N LEU A 864 -19.70 -10.33 -12.25
CA LEU A 864 -19.92 -11.73 -11.87
C LEU A 864 -18.61 -12.41 -11.47
N SER A 865 -17.53 -12.15 -12.18
CA SER A 865 -16.20 -12.69 -11.84
C SER A 865 -15.67 -12.13 -10.51
N GLU A 866 -15.78 -10.83 -10.31
CA GLU A 866 -15.40 -10.17 -9.05
C GLU A 866 -16.20 -10.72 -7.86
N HIS A 867 -17.50 -10.99 -8.06
CA HIS A 867 -18.30 -11.61 -7.01
C HIS A 867 -17.75 -12.98 -6.59
N VAL A 868 -17.31 -13.80 -7.54
CA VAL A 868 -16.69 -15.10 -7.24
C VAL A 868 -15.37 -14.93 -6.46
N VAL A 869 -14.55 -13.94 -6.83
CA VAL A 869 -13.31 -13.62 -6.11
C VAL A 869 -13.60 -13.15 -4.70
N ASN A 870 -14.53 -12.20 -4.55
CA ASN A 870 -14.91 -11.63 -3.25
C ASN A 870 -15.47 -12.69 -2.27
N LEU A 871 -16.13 -13.74 -2.78
CA LEU A 871 -16.59 -14.86 -1.94
C LEU A 871 -15.44 -15.68 -1.31
N LYS A 872 -14.19 -15.47 -1.76
CA LYS A 872 -12.96 -16.08 -1.21
C LYS A 872 -12.09 -15.09 -0.45
N ASP A 873 -12.63 -13.95 -0.05
CA ASP A 873 -11.94 -12.92 0.72
C ASP A 873 -12.52 -12.82 2.14
N ASN A 874 -11.65 -12.87 3.15
CA ASN A 874 -12.03 -12.83 4.56
C ASN A 874 -12.57 -11.46 4.98
N ILE A 875 -11.95 -10.38 4.51
CA ILE A 875 -12.33 -9.01 4.83
C ILE A 875 -13.68 -8.69 4.20
N PHE A 876 -13.89 -9.11 2.96
CA PHE A 876 -15.19 -8.98 2.28
C PHE A 876 -16.33 -9.62 3.12
N TRP A 877 -16.13 -10.84 3.61
CA TRP A 877 -17.15 -11.52 4.43
C TRP A 877 -17.36 -10.81 5.77
N MET A 878 -16.31 -10.37 6.42
CA MET A 878 -16.39 -9.64 7.69
C MET A 878 -17.21 -8.36 7.53
N ASP A 879 -16.91 -7.56 6.49
CA ASP A 879 -17.61 -6.32 6.20
C ASP A 879 -19.06 -6.56 5.78
N LEU A 880 -19.30 -7.55 4.93
CA LEU A 880 -20.64 -7.92 4.47
C LEU A 880 -21.54 -8.36 5.62
N ILE A 881 -21.04 -9.23 6.52
CA ILE A 881 -21.81 -9.71 7.68
C ILE A 881 -22.17 -8.55 8.59
N SER A 882 -21.18 -7.68 8.92
CA SER A 882 -21.38 -6.50 9.74
C SER A 882 -22.39 -5.53 9.10
N GLN A 883 -22.21 -5.18 7.83
CA GLN A 883 -23.09 -4.28 7.09
C GLN A 883 -24.52 -4.82 6.96
N TYR A 884 -24.69 -6.10 6.61
CA TYR A 884 -26.04 -6.67 6.47
C TYR A 884 -26.76 -6.75 7.81
N HIS A 885 -26.03 -7.00 8.91
CA HIS A 885 -26.60 -6.92 10.24
C HIS A 885 -27.10 -5.51 10.56
N SER A 886 -26.22 -4.47 10.44
CA SER A 886 -26.56 -3.07 10.67
C SER A 886 -27.71 -2.60 9.77
N TYR A 887 -27.74 -3.04 8.50
CA TYR A 887 -28.82 -2.70 7.58
C TYR A 887 -30.13 -3.47 7.81
N GLY A 888 -30.16 -4.44 8.73
CA GLY A 888 -31.31 -5.36 8.92
C GLY A 888 -31.59 -6.21 7.67
N GLU A 889 -30.55 -6.49 6.85
CA GLU A 889 -30.64 -7.30 5.64
C GLU A 889 -30.23 -8.76 5.93
N PRO A 890 -30.92 -9.76 5.36
CA PRO A 890 -30.51 -11.14 5.60
C PRO A 890 -29.19 -11.46 4.87
N ILE A 891 -28.18 -11.95 5.59
CA ILE A 891 -26.86 -12.32 5.05
C ILE A 891 -27.00 -13.32 3.89
N SER A 892 -28.01 -14.19 3.89
CA SER A 892 -28.28 -15.14 2.80
C SER A 892 -28.56 -14.49 1.44
N ARG A 893 -28.75 -13.14 1.36
CA ARG A 893 -28.89 -12.41 0.09
C ARG A 893 -27.67 -12.52 -0.81
N ILE A 894 -26.49 -12.77 -0.22
CA ILE A 894 -25.25 -12.98 -0.96
C ILE A 894 -25.40 -14.09 -2.03
N ASN A 895 -26.21 -15.12 -1.75
CA ASN A 895 -26.45 -16.24 -2.65
C ASN A 895 -27.25 -15.87 -3.91
N TYR A 896 -27.80 -14.67 -4.01
CA TYR A 896 -28.65 -14.21 -5.13
C TYR A 896 -28.02 -13.05 -5.91
N ILE A 897 -26.75 -12.72 -5.67
CA ILE A 897 -26.06 -11.62 -6.35
C ILE A 897 -26.00 -11.87 -7.86
N ASP A 898 -25.69 -13.09 -8.30
CA ASP A 898 -25.66 -13.44 -9.71
C ASP A 898 -27.01 -13.23 -10.39
N GLU A 899 -28.11 -13.61 -9.73
CA GLU A 899 -29.46 -13.39 -10.24
C GLU A 899 -29.78 -11.89 -10.34
N ILE A 900 -29.35 -11.10 -9.37
CA ILE A 900 -29.54 -9.66 -9.35
C ILE A 900 -28.78 -9.01 -10.50
N ILE A 901 -27.49 -9.29 -10.67
CA ILE A 901 -26.65 -8.78 -11.77
C ILE A 901 -27.28 -9.16 -13.11
N ASN A 902 -27.64 -10.44 -13.28
CA ASN A 902 -28.27 -10.93 -14.50
C ASN A 902 -29.63 -10.31 -14.80
N SER A 903 -30.35 -9.81 -13.79
CA SER A 903 -31.66 -9.18 -13.95
C SER A 903 -31.58 -7.71 -14.39
N ILE A 904 -30.40 -7.08 -14.40
CA ILE A 904 -30.21 -5.69 -14.80
C ILE A 904 -30.20 -5.59 -16.32
N SER A 905 -30.91 -4.59 -16.84
CA SER A 905 -31.00 -4.34 -18.29
C SER A 905 -30.49 -2.93 -18.64
N ARG A 906 -29.99 -2.78 -19.86
CA ARG A 906 -29.55 -1.49 -20.42
C ARG A 906 -30.63 -0.40 -20.30
N LYS A 907 -31.91 -0.78 -20.48
CA LYS A 907 -33.03 0.16 -20.33
C LYS A 907 -33.21 0.64 -18.90
N GLU A 908 -33.00 -0.21 -17.91
CA GLU A 908 -32.99 0.16 -16.50
C GLU A 908 -31.85 1.07 -16.16
N LEU A 909 -30.63 0.81 -16.66
CA LEU A 909 -29.46 1.68 -16.49
C LEU A 909 -29.70 3.06 -17.10
N SER A 910 -30.18 3.15 -18.35
CA SER A 910 -30.53 4.42 -18.99
C SER A 910 -31.52 5.24 -18.16
N LYS A 911 -32.57 4.58 -17.64
CA LYS A 911 -33.58 5.25 -16.78
C LYS A 911 -32.98 5.73 -15.45
N PHE A 912 -32.06 4.94 -14.89
CA PHE A 912 -31.41 5.26 -13.62
C PHE A 912 -30.39 6.40 -13.82
N ALA A 913 -29.54 6.35 -14.85
CA ALA A 913 -28.58 7.37 -15.22
C ALA A 913 -29.25 8.76 -15.48
N LYS A 914 -30.45 8.79 -16.06
CA LYS A 914 -31.23 10.04 -16.22
C LYS A 914 -31.53 10.76 -14.90
N LYS A 915 -31.55 10.02 -13.79
CA LYS A 915 -31.76 10.60 -12.45
C LYS A 915 -30.47 11.09 -11.82
N ILE A 916 -29.34 10.43 -12.17
CA ILE A 916 -28.00 10.77 -11.67
C ILE A 916 -27.47 12.00 -12.38
N PHE A 917 -27.42 11.98 -13.71
CA PHE A 917 -26.78 13.02 -14.52
C PHE A 917 -27.79 14.14 -14.87
N THR A 918 -27.97 15.04 -13.91
CA THR A 918 -28.77 16.26 -14.05
C THR A 918 -27.87 17.47 -14.26
N GLU A 919 -28.45 18.63 -14.53
CA GLU A 919 -27.71 19.91 -14.55
C GLU A 919 -27.38 20.42 -13.13
N ASP A 920 -27.98 19.83 -12.10
CA ASP A 920 -27.73 20.12 -10.68
C ASP A 920 -26.58 19.24 -10.17
N TYR A 921 -25.35 19.67 -10.40
CA TYR A 921 -24.14 19.02 -9.90
C TYR A 921 -23.15 20.05 -9.36
N LEU A 922 -22.28 19.62 -8.45
CA LEU A 922 -21.18 20.44 -7.97
C LEU A 922 -19.99 20.27 -8.89
N LYS A 923 -19.33 21.38 -9.27
CA LYS A 923 -18.12 21.37 -10.08
C LYS A 923 -16.98 22.05 -9.33
N ILE A 924 -15.87 21.36 -9.20
CA ILE A 924 -14.61 21.92 -8.74
C ILE A 924 -13.72 22.14 -9.97
N VAL A 925 -13.07 23.28 -10.02
CA VAL A 925 -12.12 23.63 -11.10
C VAL A 925 -10.93 24.36 -10.49
N GLU A 926 -9.77 23.86 -10.76
CA GLU A 926 -8.53 24.61 -10.61
C GLU A 926 -8.45 25.69 -11.71
N LYS A 927 -8.06 26.89 -11.36
CA LYS A 927 -7.95 28.01 -12.30
C LYS A 927 -6.56 28.64 -12.25
N LEU A 928 -6.14 29.20 -13.40
CA LEU A 928 -4.98 30.07 -13.44
C LEU A 928 -5.26 31.35 -12.65
N LYS A 929 -4.35 31.73 -11.76
CA LYS A 929 -4.42 33.01 -11.03
C LYS A 929 -4.26 34.18 -12.04
N GLU A 930 -5.28 35.01 -12.14
CA GLU A 930 -5.20 36.24 -12.94
C GLU A 930 -4.17 37.19 -12.32
N LYS A 931 -3.19 37.65 -13.13
CA LYS A 931 -2.12 38.55 -12.69
C LYS A 931 -2.65 39.97 -12.42
#